data_5dedaf4e4960d617da297b0ed98da9ac
#
_entry.id   5dedaf4e4960d617da297b0ed98da9ac
#
_cell.length_a   1.000
_cell.length_b   1.000
_cell.length_c   1.000
_cell.angle_alpha   90.00
_cell.angle_beta   90.00
_cell.angle_gamma   90.00
#
_symmetry.space_group_name_H-M   'P 1'
#
loop_
_entity.id
_entity.type
_entity.pdbx_description
1 polymer ?
#
loop_
_entity_poly.entity_id
_entity_poly.type
_entity_poly.pdbx_seq_one_letter_code
_entity_poly.pdbx_strand_id
1 'polypeptide(L)'
;MFTKSGAAALCGAMLMSASPFVRAQDADRTVLPIPPSPFRGHITPSFSTSLPGTPEPLRAPEGAPNVLLILIDDAGYGQTSTFGGLIPTPTLDSLAAGGLRYNRFHVTALCSPTRAALLTGRNSHAVGMGTITNLATDFPGYTGSIPKSAALLPQVLEMNGYATAAFGKWHLIPESEDTPAGPLDHWPTHEGFDEFYGFLNGETNQWFPELVSGAEPVEMTAPPGRKADFTLNEDLANHAIEWIKAEKSLSPEKPFFVYFAPGATHAPLQAPQAWIDKFAGRFDMGWDRYREIVFERQKKLGVIPADAKLTPRPKEIPAWDSLTTDQKKFAARLMEVFAGFMAQTDHEIGRIVEAIRDTGQLDNTLIIFIAGDNGASLEGGLYGTANSMAAINGVPESTANMLQVLDKLGGPSTTPHYPVGWAWAGDTPFQWGKRIGSHLGGTRDPLVAFWPNGIHDKGGLREQFEDVTDVAPTILDAAHIPIPVEVNGVKQQRMDGMSFLATFASANSPGLRTTQYFEMIGNRAIYHDGWMAASRSGLLPWIYSNQPPPDPNVQPWELYHLSLDYSEAENLASGNPAKLFELEKLFDSEAKRNNVYPLDPRWGGRQARPGGKHFVYYARTGHLFVSLTPAYENHSHTITAWVDIPRDGGDGVLMADGGDAGGFSLYIKDGKPAYTYNYFQQRITTIAAADVLPPGPAKITLQFAYDGNGVGKGATITLLVNDKPAATARLPETVRTAFSFEETFDIGEDTASAVGPYQSPFPFTGSIEHIDLDIGP
;
A
#
# COMPACT_ATOMS: atom_id res chain seq x y z
N MET A 1 -7.34 -90.57 -35.18
CA MET A 1 -8.10 -89.75 -36.14
C MET A 1 -8.40 -88.40 -35.55
N PHE A 2 -7.52 -87.49 -35.73
CA PHE A 2 -7.82 -86.10 -35.55
C PHE A 2 -6.75 -85.25 -36.23
N THR A 3 -7.13 -84.52 -37.22
CA THR A 3 -6.31 -83.71 -38.09
C THR A 3 -5.96 -82.39 -37.40
N LYS A 4 -4.70 -82.03 -37.41
CA LYS A 4 -4.23 -80.67 -36.96
C LYS A 4 -4.32 -79.70 -38.14
N SER A 5 -5.07 -78.57 -37.94
CA SER A 5 -5.05 -77.42 -38.83
C SER A 5 -4.14 -76.39 -38.23
N GLY A 6 -3.12 -75.96 -38.95
CA GLY A 6 -2.23 -74.90 -38.56
C GLY A 6 -2.82 -73.54 -38.89
N ALA A 7 -2.73 -72.62 -37.95
CA ALA A 7 -3.02 -71.16 -38.14
C ALA A 7 -1.68 -70.43 -38.31
N ALA A 8 -1.48 -69.81 -39.46
CA ALA A 8 -0.37 -68.89 -39.70
C ALA A 8 -0.72 -67.47 -39.14
N ALA A 9 0.09 -67.03 -38.23
CA ALA A 9 -0.01 -65.67 -37.71
C ALA A 9 0.74 -64.71 -38.64
N LEU A 10 0.03 -63.81 -39.30
CA LEU A 10 0.59 -62.61 -39.97
C LEU A 10 0.90 -61.53 -38.92
N CYS A 11 2.18 -61.32 -38.61
CA CYS A 11 2.62 -60.11 -37.90
C CYS A 11 2.67 -58.97 -38.90
N GLY A 12 1.65 -58.13 -38.86
CA GLY A 12 1.65 -56.80 -39.51
C GLY A 12 2.43 -55.79 -38.65
N ALA A 13 3.61 -55.39 -39.10
CA ALA A 13 4.34 -54.25 -38.49
C ALA A 13 3.64 -52.99 -38.85
N MET A 14 2.92 -52.36 -37.88
CA MET A 14 2.50 -50.98 -37.97
C MET A 14 3.73 -50.09 -37.75
N LEU A 15 4.23 -49.50 -38.82
CA LEU A 15 5.11 -48.35 -38.78
C LEU A 15 4.30 -47.18 -38.25
N MET A 16 4.41 -46.88 -36.96
CA MET A 16 4.00 -45.61 -36.42
C MET A 16 4.95 -44.53 -36.97
N SER A 17 4.49 -43.79 -37.96
CA SER A 17 5.11 -42.54 -38.35
C SER A 17 4.95 -41.55 -37.16
N ALA A 18 6.03 -41.35 -36.41
CA ALA A 18 6.11 -40.25 -35.46
C ALA A 18 6.04 -38.96 -36.26
N SER A 19 4.87 -38.36 -36.33
CA SER A 19 4.73 -36.94 -36.73
C SER A 19 5.55 -36.12 -35.73
N PRO A 20 6.39 -35.20 -36.19
CA PRO A 20 7.06 -34.28 -35.27
C PRO A 20 6.00 -33.53 -34.49
N PHE A 21 5.93 -33.74 -33.19
CA PHE A 21 5.18 -32.88 -32.29
C PHE A 21 5.82 -31.50 -32.40
N VAL A 22 5.21 -30.59 -33.15
CA VAL A 22 5.46 -29.17 -33.01
C VAL A 22 4.91 -28.80 -31.63
N ARG A 23 5.82 -28.68 -30.68
CA ARG A 23 5.49 -28.26 -29.31
C ARG A 23 4.87 -26.89 -29.38
N ALA A 24 3.92 -26.58 -28.49
CA ALA A 24 3.34 -25.26 -28.25
C ALA A 24 4.37 -24.19 -27.77
N GLN A 25 5.66 -24.48 -27.92
CA GLN A 25 6.80 -23.65 -27.48
C GLN A 25 7.13 -22.49 -28.43
N ASP A 26 6.52 -22.38 -29.62
CA ASP A 26 6.89 -21.37 -30.61
C ASP A 26 5.88 -20.20 -30.73
N ALA A 27 5.02 -19.98 -29.71
CA ALA A 27 4.15 -18.80 -29.69
C ALA A 27 4.99 -17.53 -29.48
N ASP A 28 4.77 -16.51 -30.29
CA ASP A 28 5.35 -15.19 -30.09
C ASP A 28 4.77 -14.56 -28.81
N ARG A 29 5.53 -14.59 -27.73
CA ARG A 29 5.14 -14.03 -26.43
C ARG A 29 5.46 -12.54 -26.29
N THR A 30 5.96 -11.91 -27.36
CA THR A 30 6.20 -10.46 -27.39
C THR A 30 4.96 -9.66 -27.76
N VAL A 31 3.92 -10.32 -28.33
CA VAL A 31 2.62 -9.73 -28.65
C VAL A 31 1.53 -10.47 -27.90
N LEU A 32 0.87 -9.76 -27.00
CA LEU A 32 -0.13 -10.30 -26.08
C LEU A 32 -1.53 -9.72 -26.35
N PRO A 33 -2.61 -10.50 -26.16
CA PRO A 33 -2.64 -11.90 -25.76
C PRO A 33 -2.13 -12.83 -26.85
N ILE A 34 -1.58 -13.96 -26.46
CA ILE A 34 -1.17 -15.03 -27.41
C ILE A 34 -2.42 -15.52 -28.13
N PRO A 35 -2.44 -15.53 -29.48
CA PRO A 35 -3.58 -16.02 -30.23
C PRO A 35 -3.95 -17.46 -29.87
N PRO A 36 -5.25 -17.80 -29.79
CA PRO A 36 -5.65 -19.18 -29.51
C PRO A 36 -5.12 -20.15 -30.56
N SER A 37 -4.78 -21.36 -30.12
CA SER A 37 -4.31 -22.43 -31.03
C SER A 37 -5.32 -22.68 -32.16
N PRO A 38 -4.90 -22.81 -33.42
CA PRO A 38 -5.80 -23.08 -34.50
C PRO A 38 -6.54 -24.41 -34.31
N PHE A 39 -7.80 -24.48 -34.75
CA PHE A 39 -8.59 -25.69 -34.69
C PHE A 39 -7.88 -26.83 -35.42
N ARG A 40 -7.57 -27.93 -34.73
CA ARG A 40 -6.86 -29.12 -35.27
C ARG A 40 -7.78 -30.32 -35.55
N GLY A 41 -9.09 -30.15 -35.41
CA GLY A 41 -10.10 -31.17 -35.74
C GLY A 41 -10.37 -31.27 -37.22
N HIS A 42 -11.27 -32.17 -37.58
CA HIS A 42 -11.79 -32.32 -38.93
C HIS A 42 -13.31 -32.10 -38.92
N ILE A 43 -13.76 -31.17 -39.71
CA ILE A 43 -15.21 -30.80 -39.81
C ILE A 43 -15.77 -31.36 -41.12
N THR A 44 -16.82 -32.15 -41.00
CA THR A 44 -17.63 -32.62 -42.11
C THR A 44 -19.09 -32.14 -41.91
N PRO A 45 -19.95 -32.28 -42.92
CA PRO A 45 -21.39 -31.94 -42.74
C PRO A 45 -22.09 -32.81 -41.67
N SER A 46 -21.54 -33.94 -41.30
CA SER A 46 -22.12 -34.85 -40.28
C SER A 46 -21.28 -34.86 -39.02
N PHE A 47 -21.93 -34.72 -37.84
CA PHE A 47 -21.30 -34.87 -36.56
C PHE A 47 -20.58 -36.25 -36.41
N SER A 48 -21.19 -37.29 -36.90
CA SER A 48 -20.65 -38.70 -36.80
C SER A 48 -19.36 -38.92 -37.58
N THR A 49 -19.02 -38.08 -38.53
CA THR A 49 -17.80 -38.14 -39.34
C THR A 49 -16.85 -36.96 -39.06
N SER A 50 -17.24 -36.05 -38.21
CA SER A 50 -16.39 -34.94 -37.72
C SER A 50 -15.54 -35.42 -36.54
N LEU A 51 -14.30 -34.92 -36.47
CA LEU A 51 -13.39 -35.12 -35.34
C LEU A 51 -13.20 -33.79 -34.62
N PRO A 52 -13.50 -33.72 -33.31
CA PRO A 52 -13.24 -32.52 -32.54
C PRO A 52 -11.73 -32.29 -32.44
N GLY A 53 -11.32 -31.02 -32.53
CA GLY A 53 -9.99 -30.59 -32.13
C GLY A 53 -10.04 -30.13 -30.68
N THR A 54 -9.28 -30.73 -29.80
CA THR A 54 -9.16 -30.25 -28.43
C THR A 54 -8.24 -29.03 -28.43
N PRO A 55 -8.69 -27.84 -28.04
CA PRO A 55 -7.81 -26.66 -27.88
C PRO A 55 -6.73 -27.02 -26.84
N GLU A 56 -5.49 -26.70 -27.12
CA GLU A 56 -4.44 -26.76 -26.11
C GLU A 56 -4.57 -25.51 -25.22
N PRO A 57 -4.71 -25.65 -23.89
CA PRO A 57 -4.74 -24.51 -23.00
C PRO A 57 -3.41 -23.76 -23.05
N LEU A 58 -3.47 -22.45 -22.88
CA LEU A 58 -2.27 -21.65 -22.72
C LEU A 58 -1.49 -22.12 -21.48
N ARG A 59 -0.19 -22.36 -21.64
CA ARG A 59 0.70 -22.79 -20.57
C ARG A 59 1.86 -21.82 -20.43
N ALA A 60 2.30 -21.60 -19.20
CA ALA A 60 3.55 -20.91 -18.92
C ALA A 60 4.74 -21.66 -19.56
N PRO A 61 5.88 -20.99 -19.81
CA PRO A 61 7.09 -21.65 -20.26
C PRO A 61 7.51 -22.79 -19.35
N GLU A 62 8.13 -23.81 -19.94
CA GLU A 62 8.62 -24.99 -19.17
C GLU A 62 9.66 -24.55 -18.13
N GLY A 63 9.50 -24.96 -16.87
CA GLY A 63 10.40 -24.59 -15.78
C GLY A 63 10.08 -23.25 -15.10
N ALA A 64 9.11 -22.51 -15.61
CA ALA A 64 8.70 -21.24 -14.99
C ALA A 64 8.35 -21.42 -13.50
N PRO A 65 8.94 -20.63 -12.56
CA PRO A 65 8.67 -20.76 -11.15
C PRO A 65 7.31 -20.18 -10.74
N ASN A 66 6.76 -20.64 -9.64
CA ASN A 66 5.80 -19.80 -8.91
C ASN A 66 6.51 -18.55 -8.40
N VAL A 67 5.77 -17.48 -8.20
CA VAL A 67 6.30 -16.19 -7.67
C VAL A 67 5.48 -15.72 -6.50
N LEU A 68 6.16 -15.43 -5.38
CA LEU A 68 5.60 -14.70 -4.25
C LEU A 68 6.36 -13.38 -4.11
N LEU A 69 5.72 -12.29 -4.49
CA LEU A 69 6.26 -10.92 -4.37
C LEU A 69 5.67 -10.27 -3.12
N ILE A 70 6.53 -9.96 -2.15
CA ILE A 70 6.16 -9.37 -0.86
C ILE A 70 6.68 -7.95 -0.79
N LEU A 71 5.82 -7.00 -0.41
CA LEU A 71 6.16 -5.60 -0.22
C LEU A 71 5.65 -5.10 1.12
N ILE A 72 6.57 -4.80 2.04
CA ILE A 72 6.26 -4.16 3.33
C ILE A 72 6.17 -2.65 3.14
N ASP A 73 5.25 -2.02 3.84
CA ASP A 73 5.00 -0.59 3.78
C ASP A 73 5.65 0.15 4.95
N ASP A 74 6.22 1.34 4.70
CA ASP A 74 6.77 2.26 5.71
C ASP A 74 7.84 1.66 6.64
N ALA A 75 8.54 0.62 6.21
CA ALA A 75 9.65 0.04 6.98
C ALA A 75 11.00 0.55 6.46
N GLY A 76 11.91 0.87 7.38
CA GLY A 76 13.23 1.36 7.05
C GLY A 76 14.31 0.28 7.06
N TYR A 77 15.45 0.58 6.44
CA TYR A 77 16.58 -0.32 6.23
C TYR A 77 17.07 -1.03 7.50
N GLY A 78 17.07 -0.33 8.64
CA GLY A 78 17.61 -0.82 9.91
C GLY A 78 16.56 -1.31 10.92
N GLN A 79 15.35 -1.66 10.50
CA GLN A 79 14.31 -2.10 11.44
C GLN A 79 14.24 -3.62 11.61
N THR A 80 14.42 -4.40 10.54
CA THR A 80 14.37 -5.87 10.57
C THR A 80 15.67 -6.48 11.13
N SER A 81 15.58 -7.61 11.84
CA SER A 81 16.75 -8.33 12.36
C SER A 81 17.73 -8.75 11.28
N THR A 82 17.25 -9.09 10.09
CA THR A 82 18.03 -9.51 8.91
C THR A 82 19.03 -8.44 8.47
N PHE A 83 18.68 -7.17 8.63
CA PHE A 83 19.52 -6.01 8.30
C PHE A 83 19.99 -5.22 9.54
N GLY A 84 20.08 -5.88 10.68
CA GLY A 84 20.71 -5.36 11.91
C GLY A 84 19.76 -4.75 12.93
N GLY A 85 18.46 -4.60 12.59
CA GLY A 85 17.44 -4.06 13.48
C GLY A 85 17.23 -4.88 14.77
N LEU A 86 16.50 -4.29 15.71
CA LEU A 86 16.21 -4.93 17.00
C LEU A 86 14.85 -5.65 17.03
N ILE A 87 14.09 -5.59 15.94
CA ILE A 87 12.81 -6.30 15.81
C ILE A 87 13.10 -7.66 15.18
N PRO A 88 12.85 -8.77 15.89
CA PRO A 88 13.01 -10.11 15.32
C PRO A 88 12.04 -10.35 14.16
N THR A 89 12.58 -10.77 13.03
CA THR A 89 11.83 -11.12 11.80
C THR A 89 12.29 -12.51 11.33
N PRO A 90 11.92 -13.58 12.08
CA PRO A 90 12.45 -14.93 11.85
C PRO A 90 12.11 -15.50 10.47
N THR A 91 11.01 -15.10 9.86
CA THR A 91 10.66 -15.51 8.49
C THR A 91 11.65 -14.92 7.50
N LEU A 92 11.86 -13.61 7.55
CA LEU A 92 12.81 -12.92 6.69
C LEU A 92 14.25 -13.41 6.93
N ASP A 93 14.64 -13.66 8.20
CA ASP A 93 15.93 -14.24 8.55
C ASP A 93 16.14 -15.62 7.90
N SER A 94 15.10 -16.48 7.90
CA SER A 94 15.13 -17.81 7.28
C SER A 94 15.24 -17.74 5.76
N LEU A 95 14.46 -16.86 5.13
CA LEU A 95 14.53 -16.64 3.68
C LEU A 95 15.91 -16.10 3.28
N ALA A 96 16.45 -15.16 4.01
CA ALA A 96 17.79 -14.62 3.78
C ALA A 96 18.90 -15.67 3.96
N ALA A 97 18.78 -16.53 4.94
CA ALA A 97 19.74 -17.62 5.16
C ALA A 97 19.72 -18.68 4.05
N GLY A 98 18.56 -18.91 3.46
CA GLY A 98 18.40 -19.84 2.32
C GLY A 98 18.54 -19.19 0.94
N GLY A 99 18.60 -17.87 0.87
CA GLY A 99 18.61 -17.05 -0.34
C GLY A 99 19.70 -15.98 -0.36
N LEU A 100 19.39 -14.82 -0.88
CA LEU A 100 20.32 -13.69 -1.08
C LEU A 100 19.78 -12.43 -0.41
N ARG A 101 20.70 -11.61 0.13
CA ARG A 101 20.41 -10.28 0.64
C ARG A 101 21.00 -9.22 -0.31
N TYR A 102 20.19 -8.22 -0.65
CA TYR A 102 20.61 -7.06 -1.43
C TYR A 102 20.68 -5.84 -0.52
N ASN A 103 21.85 -5.25 -0.38
CA ASN A 103 22.09 -4.09 0.50
C ASN A 103 22.16 -2.75 -0.23
N ARG A 104 22.00 -2.77 -1.55
CA ARG A 104 21.96 -1.57 -2.42
C ARG A 104 20.75 -1.66 -3.37
N PHE A 105 19.62 -2.10 -2.85
CA PHE A 105 18.36 -2.05 -3.55
C PHE A 105 17.67 -0.70 -3.26
N HIS A 106 17.10 -0.10 -4.30
CA HIS A 106 16.52 1.24 -4.21
C HIS A 106 15.06 1.23 -4.61
N VAL A 107 14.29 2.08 -3.92
CA VAL A 107 12.86 2.30 -4.12
C VAL A 107 12.62 3.79 -4.37
N THR A 108 11.38 4.19 -4.63
CA THR A 108 10.99 5.59 -4.56
C THR A 108 10.68 5.98 -3.10
N ALA A 109 10.58 7.26 -2.81
CA ALA A 109 10.33 7.69 -1.43
C ALA A 109 8.83 7.80 -1.07
N LEU A 110 7.93 7.13 -1.83
CA LEU A 110 6.50 7.03 -1.55
C LEU A 110 5.90 5.75 -2.16
N CYS A 111 4.82 5.26 -1.54
CA CYS A 111 4.19 3.97 -1.82
C CYS A 111 3.64 3.81 -3.25
N SER A 112 2.71 4.65 -3.75
CA SER A 112 2.18 4.51 -5.12
C SER A 112 3.28 4.56 -6.19
N PRO A 113 4.24 5.51 -6.15
CA PRO A 113 5.36 5.53 -7.08
C PRO A 113 6.20 4.25 -7.06
N THR A 114 6.50 3.68 -5.88
CA THR A 114 7.23 2.41 -5.78
C THR A 114 6.41 1.25 -6.34
N ARG A 115 5.12 1.16 -6.02
CA ARG A 115 4.23 0.11 -6.52
C ARG A 115 4.07 0.17 -8.04
N ALA A 116 3.93 1.36 -8.60
CA ALA A 116 3.89 1.56 -10.05
C ALA A 116 5.22 1.15 -10.72
N ALA A 117 6.36 1.56 -10.18
CA ALA A 117 7.67 1.18 -10.68
C ALA A 117 7.92 -0.33 -10.59
N LEU A 118 7.54 -0.96 -9.46
CA LEU A 118 7.64 -2.39 -9.21
C LEU A 118 6.85 -3.21 -10.24
N LEU A 119 5.59 -2.87 -10.44
CA LEU A 119 4.68 -3.67 -11.26
C LEU A 119 4.77 -3.36 -12.76
N THR A 120 5.30 -2.19 -13.16
CA THR A 120 5.46 -1.86 -14.58
C THR A 120 6.88 -2.06 -15.11
N GLY A 121 7.89 -2.15 -14.23
CA GLY A 121 9.31 -2.14 -14.61
C GLY A 121 9.76 -0.81 -15.25
N ARG A 122 9.06 0.29 -14.95
CA ARG A 122 9.30 1.63 -15.49
C ARG A 122 9.41 2.66 -14.38
N ASN A 123 10.15 3.75 -14.64
CA ASN A 123 10.19 4.87 -13.70
C ASN A 123 8.79 5.43 -13.45
N SER A 124 8.46 5.70 -12.20
CA SER A 124 7.11 6.07 -11.77
C SER A 124 6.54 7.30 -12.50
N HIS A 125 7.36 8.34 -12.72
CA HIS A 125 6.94 9.52 -13.50
C HIS A 125 6.69 9.21 -14.97
N ALA A 126 7.42 8.27 -15.57
CA ALA A 126 7.21 7.88 -16.97
C ALA A 126 5.84 7.21 -17.18
N VAL A 127 5.24 6.70 -16.12
CA VAL A 127 3.92 6.06 -16.13
C VAL A 127 2.84 6.87 -15.37
N GLY A 128 3.10 8.18 -15.15
CA GLY A 128 2.11 9.07 -14.55
C GLY A 128 1.99 8.99 -13.02
N MET A 129 2.84 8.20 -12.36
CA MET A 129 2.77 7.96 -10.91
C MET A 129 3.96 8.59 -10.17
N GLY A 130 4.28 9.87 -10.47
CA GLY A 130 5.34 10.61 -9.78
C GLY A 130 5.00 11.03 -8.34
N THR A 131 3.75 10.81 -7.91
CA THR A 131 3.28 11.02 -6.54
C THR A 131 2.21 9.99 -6.20
N ILE A 132 1.69 9.98 -4.97
CA ILE A 132 0.56 9.11 -4.59
C ILE A 132 -0.72 9.56 -5.30
N THR A 133 -1.66 8.66 -5.47
CA THR A 133 -2.86 8.88 -6.29
C THR A 133 -3.71 10.07 -5.82
N ASN A 134 -3.84 10.25 -4.51
CA ASN A 134 -4.59 11.37 -3.90
C ASN A 134 -3.88 12.74 -3.99
N LEU A 135 -2.69 12.80 -4.55
CA LEU A 135 -1.96 14.03 -4.87
C LEU A 135 -1.77 14.23 -6.39
N ALA A 136 -2.50 13.49 -7.20
CA ALA A 136 -2.43 13.57 -8.65
C ALA A 136 -2.72 14.99 -9.18
N THR A 137 -2.15 15.28 -10.35
CA THR A 137 -2.33 16.56 -11.07
C THR A 137 -2.53 16.27 -12.56
N ASP A 138 -2.82 17.30 -13.36
CA ASP A 138 -2.95 17.16 -14.81
C ASP A 138 -1.61 17.13 -15.56
N PHE A 139 -0.47 17.14 -14.88
CA PHE A 139 0.84 17.00 -15.51
C PHE A 139 1.14 15.53 -15.86
N PRO A 140 1.75 15.24 -17.03
CA PRO A 140 1.95 13.87 -17.53
C PRO A 140 2.64 12.91 -16.56
N GLY A 141 3.60 13.40 -15.76
CA GLY A 141 4.31 12.58 -14.77
C GLY A 141 3.53 12.34 -13.47
N TYR A 142 2.35 12.95 -13.28
CA TYR A 142 1.65 13.03 -12.00
C TYR A 142 0.14 12.81 -12.12
N THR A 143 -0.31 12.11 -13.15
CA THR A 143 -1.75 11.90 -13.41
C THR A 143 -2.43 10.98 -12.39
N GLY A 144 -1.65 10.18 -11.64
CA GLY A 144 -2.18 9.15 -10.74
C GLY A 144 -2.82 7.97 -11.47
N SER A 145 -2.63 7.87 -12.79
CA SER A 145 -3.22 6.85 -13.66
C SER A 145 -2.14 6.24 -14.54
N ILE A 146 -1.98 4.92 -14.47
CA ILE A 146 -0.99 4.18 -15.27
C ILE A 146 -1.55 4.01 -16.69
N PRO A 147 -0.84 4.44 -17.76
CA PRO A 147 -1.35 4.33 -19.11
C PRO A 147 -1.29 2.87 -19.62
N LYS A 148 -2.23 2.47 -20.47
CA LYS A 148 -2.26 1.12 -21.09
C LYS A 148 -1.01 0.77 -21.90
N SER A 149 -0.17 1.74 -22.25
CA SER A 149 1.16 1.53 -22.83
C SER A 149 2.24 1.08 -21.82
N ALA A 150 1.87 0.93 -20.56
CA ALA A 150 2.73 0.45 -19.48
C ALA A 150 2.06 -0.73 -18.75
N ALA A 151 1.78 -1.81 -19.50
CA ALA A 151 1.17 -3.00 -18.94
C ALA A 151 1.88 -3.47 -17.66
N LEU A 152 1.09 -3.87 -16.68
CA LEU A 152 1.57 -4.34 -15.40
C LEU A 152 2.06 -5.79 -15.49
N LEU A 153 2.97 -6.16 -14.62
CA LEU A 153 3.53 -7.52 -14.51
C LEU A 153 2.44 -8.61 -14.42
N PRO A 154 1.39 -8.48 -13.58
CA PRO A 154 0.33 -9.49 -13.53
C PRO A 154 -0.38 -9.68 -14.87
N GLN A 155 -0.67 -8.63 -15.65
CA GLN A 155 -1.26 -8.76 -16.99
C GLN A 155 -0.37 -9.59 -17.92
N VAL A 156 0.94 -9.34 -17.88
CA VAL A 156 1.90 -10.07 -18.71
C VAL A 156 1.96 -11.53 -18.29
N LEU A 157 1.98 -11.81 -16.98
CA LEU A 157 2.05 -13.18 -16.44
C LEU A 157 0.75 -13.97 -16.71
N GLU A 158 -0.42 -13.37 -16.47
CA GLU A 158 -1.73 -13.96 -16.75
C GLU A 158 -1.84 -14.38 -18.23
N MET A 159 -1.52 -13.44 -19.14
CA MET A 159 -1.53 -13.69 -20.59
C MET A 159 -0.43 -14.67 -21.04
N ASN A 160 0.45 -15.10 -20.16
CA ASN A 160 1.46 -16.14 -20.37
C ASN A 160 1.17 -17.42 -19.61
N GLY A 161 -0.02 -17.57 -19.01
CA GLY A 161 -0.51 -18.82 -18.42
C GLY A 161 -0.24 -18.99 -16.93
N TYR A 162 0.02 -17.91 -16.19
CA TYR A 162 0.03 -17.91 -14.73
C TYR A 162 -1.38 -17.77 -14.17
N ALA A 163 -1.59 -18.27 -12.95
CA ALA A 163 -2.67 -17.84 -12.07
C ALA A 163 -2.16 -16.64 -11.25
N THR A 164 -2.98 -15.61 -11.09
CA THR A 164 -2.52 -14.34 -10.51
C THR A 164 -3.43 -13.87 -9.40
N ALA A 165 -2.86 -13.49 -8.25
CA ALA A 165 -3.64 -12.94 -7.14
C ALA A 165 -2.89 -11.80 -6.42
N ALA A 166 -3.66 -10.85 -5.88
CA ALA A 166 -3.13 -9.80 -5.01
C ALA A 166 -3.89 -9.76 -3.69
N PHE A 167 -3.14 -9.64 -2.60
CA PHE A 167 -3.69 -9.55 -1.24
C PHE A 167 -3.13 -8.36 -0.50
N GLY A 168 -4.02 -7.45 -0.06
CA GLY A 168 -3.68 -6.26 0.70
C GLY A 168 -3.78 -4.95 -0.08
N LYS A 169 -2.84 -4.05 0.12
CA LYS A 169 -2.83 -2.67 -0.40
C LYS A 169 -2.57 -2.62 -1.90
N TRP A 170 -3.45 -1.94 -2.63
CA TRP A 170 -3.29 -1.64 -4.05
C TRP A 170 -2.60 -0.29 -4.30
N HIS A 171 -3.25 0.79 -3.94
CA HIS A 171 -2.78 2.19 -4.02
C HIS A 171 -2.26 2.64 -5.41
N LEU A 172 -2.87 2.11 -6.48
CA LEU A 172 -2.58 2.47 -7.88
C LEU A 172 -3.85 2.86 -8.66
N ILE A 173 -4.95 3.07 -7.95
CA ILE A 173 -6.20 3.51 -8.55
C ILE A 173 -6.29 5.04 -8.52
N PRO A 174 -6.70 5.71 -9.63
CA PRO A 174 -7.08 7.11 -9.57
C PRO A 174 -8.25 7.29 -8.59
N GLU A 175 -8.20 8.31 -7.72
CA GLU A 175 -9.25 8.51 -6.72
C GLU A 175 -10.67 8.60 -7.30
N SER A 176 -10.81 9.13 -8.52
CA SER A 176 -12.11 9.20 -9.21
C SER A 176 -12.70 7.84 -9.58
N GLU A 177 -11.91 6.77 -9.52
CA GLU A 177 -12.31 5.39 -9.83
C GLU A 177 -12.48 4.52 -8.59
N ASP A 178 -12.19 5.07 -7.41
CA ASP A 178 -12.26 4.35 -6.13
C ASP A 178 -13.72 4.24 -5.63
N THR A 179 -14.55 3.61 -6.44
CA THR A 179 -15.97 3.38 -6.19
C THR A 179 -16.46 2.18 -6.97
N PRO A 180 -17.34 1.34 -6.42
CA PRO A 180 -17.97 0.23 -7.14
C PRO A 180 -18.74 0.64 -8.39
N ALA A 181 -19.11 1.93 -8.51
CA ALA A 181 -19.75 2.45 -9.71
C ALA A 181 -18.78 2.60 -10.90
N GLY A 182 -17.47 2.50 -10.66
CA GLY A 182 -16.42 2.57 -11.69
C GLY A 182 -16.17 3.98 -12.23
N PRO A 183 -15.34 4.07 -13.29
CA PRO A 183 -14.81 2.96 -14.09
C PRO A 183 -13.89 2.04 -13.29
N LEU A 184 -13.82 0.76 -13.70
CA LEU A 184 -13.02 -0.26 -13.02
C LEU A 184 -11.68 -0.53 -13.71
N ASP A 185 -11.29 0.31 -14.65
CA ASP A 185 -10.16 0.06 -15.55
C ASP A 185 -8.81 -0.12 -14.81
N HIS A 186 -8.63 0.54 -13.66
CA HIS A 186 -7.40 0.46 -12.86
C HIS A 186 -7.55 -0.36 -11.57
N TRP A 187 -8.67 -1.08 -11.43
CA TRP A 187 -8.85 -2.00 -10.33
C TRP A 187 -7.96 -3.24 -10.53
N PRO A 188 -7.47 -3.89 -9.47
CA PRO A 188 -6.55 -5.02 -9.58
C PRO A 188 -7.01 -6.13 -10.53
N THR A 189 -8.30 -6.48 -10.50
CA THR A 189 -8.89 -7.52 -11.36
C THR A 189 -8.98 -7.12 -12.83
N HIS A 190 -8.86 -5.83 -13.16
CA HIS A 190 -8.79 -5.35 -14.54
C HIS A 190 -7.33 -5.06 -14.98
N GLU A 191 -6.41 -5.14 -14.03
CA GLU A 191 -4.97 -4.99 -14.25
C GLU A 191 -4.21 -6.32 -14.20
N GLY A 192 -4.93 -7.44 -14.43
CA GLY A 192 -4.35 -8.77 -14.67
C GLY A 192 -4.23 -9.67 -13.44
N PHE A 193 -4.97 -9.39 -12.37
CA PHE A 193 -5.14 -10.33 -11.28
C PHE A 193 -6.45 -11.11 -11.42
N ASP A 194 -6.38 -12.44 -11.39
CA ASP A 194 -7.54 -13.33 -11.35
C ASP A 194 -8.34 -13.15 -10.04
N GLU A 195 -7.63 -12.82 -8.94
CA GLU A 195 -8.19 -12.62 -7.60
C GLU A 195 -7.60 -11.37 -6.95
N PHE A 196 -8.44 -10.62 -6.24
CA PHE A 196 -8.03 -9.53 -5.36
C PHE A 196 -8.83 -9.57 -4.06
N TYR A 197 -8.13 -9.50 -2.93
CA TYR A 197 -8.72 -9.27 -1.62
C TYR A 197 -7.86 -8.27 -0.83
N GLY A 198 -8.40 -7.11 -0.50
CA GLY A 198 -7.62 -6.06 0.16
C GLY A 198 -8.28 -4.69 0.10
N PHE A 199 -7.47 -3.65 0.10
CA PHE A 199 -7.93 -2.28 0.09
C PHE A 199 -7.26 -1.46 -1.02
N LEU A 200 -8.01 -0.47 -1.53
CA LEU A 200 -7.61 0.29 -2.72
C LEU A 200 -6.74 1.50 -2.40
N ASN A 201 -6.90 2.07 -1.22
CA ASN A 201 -6.26 3.31 -0.77
C ASN A 201 -4.87 3.14 -0.16
N GLY A 202 -4.31 4.27 0.32
CA GLY A 202 -2.98 4.36 0.87
C GLY A 202 -2.81 3.76 2.27
N GLU A 203 -3.89 3.71 3.04
CA GLU A 203 -3.92 3.23 4.42
C GLU A 203 -5.28 2.63 4.76
N THR A 204 -5.34 1.78 5.75
CA THR A 204 -6.58 1.26 6.34
C THR A 204 -6.34 0.79 7.76
N ASN A 205 -7.40 0.73 8.55
CA ASN A 205 -7.38 0.26 9.93
C ASN A 205 -7.16 -1.27 10.00
N GLN A 206 -6.37 -1.75 10.96
CA GLN A 206 -6.14 -3.19 11.11
C GLN A 206 -7.30 -3.94 11.79
N TRP A 207 -8.13 -3.21 12.54
CA TRP A 207 -9.26 -3.77 13.28
C TRP A 207 -10.59 -3.62 12.55
N PHE A 208 -10.71 -2.56 11.78
CA PHE A 208 -11.91 -2.17 11.03
C PHE A 208 -11.50 -1.70 9.62
N PRO A 209 -10.92 -2.60 8.80
CA PRO A 209 -10.43 -2.22 7.48
C PRO A 209 -11.59 -2.03 6.49
N GLU A 210 -11.45 -1.05 5.62
CA GLU A 210 -12.23 -0.95 4.40
C GLU A 210 -11.69 -1.92 3.35
N LEU A 211 -12.49 -2.90 2.95
CA LEU A 211 -12.04 -4.00 2.09
C LEU A 211 -12.91 -4.17 0.85
N VAL A 212 -12.26 -4.67 -0.20
CA VAL A 212 -12.94 -5.18 -1.39
C VAL A 212 -12.45 -6.59 -1.72
N SER A 213 -13.37 -7.41 -2.26
CA SER A 213 -13.09 -8.70 -2.87
C SER A 213 -13.48 -8.63 -4.35
N GLY A 214 -12.50 -8.77 -5.24
CA GLY A 214 -12.71 -8.48 -6.65
C GLY A 214 -13.05 -7.01 -6.90
N ALA A 215 -14.33 -6.69 -7.07
CA ALA A 215 -14.84 -5.32 -7.22
C ALA A 215 -16.02 -5.02 -6.26
N GLU A 216 -16.21 -5.86 -5.24
CA GLU A 216 -17.32 -5.71 -4.29
C GLU A 216 -16.79 -5.35 -2.90
N PRO A 217 -17.31 -4.32 -2.24
CA PRO A 217 -17.00 -4.02 -0.84
C PRO A 217 -17.39 -5.20 0.07
N VAL A 218 -16.52 -5.54 1.02
CA VAL A 218 -16.72 -6.64 1.95
C VAL A 218 -16.26 -6.25 3.36
N GLU A 219 -16.89 -6.86 4.36
CA GLU A 219 -16.51 -6.69 5.75
C GLU A 219 -15.61 -7.84 6.23
N MET A 220 -14.56 -7.49 6.98
CA MET A 220 -13.70 -8.48 7.63
C MET A 220 -14.48 -9.28 8.68
N THR A 221 -14.48 -10.59 8.55
CA THR A 221 -15.19 -11.49 9.47
C THR A 221 -14.23 -12.27 10.35
N ALA A 222 -14.12 -11.86 11.61
CA ALA A 222 -13.32 -12.60 12.58
C ALA A 222 -13.90 -13.98 12.88
N PRO A 223 -13.07 -15.03 13.02
CA PRO A 223 -13.51 -16.34 13.47
C PRO A 223 -14.21 -16.28 14.82
N PRO A 224 -15.14 -17.22 15.13
CA PRO A 224 -15.86 -17.23 16.39
C PRO A 224 -14.93 -17.16 17.60
N GLY A 225 -15.14 -16.18 18.47
CA GLY A 225 -14.36 -15.95 19.68
C GLY A 225 -13.03 -15.22 19.48
N ARG A 226 -12.67 -14.80 18.23
CA ARG A 226 -11.42 -14.14 17.90
C ARG A 226 -11.56 -12.62 17.62
N LYS A 227 -12.75 -12.04 17.76
CA LYS A 227 -12.99 -10.62 17.42
C LYS A 227 -12.04 -9.63 18.13
N ALA A 228 -11.53 -9.98 19.31
CA ALA A 228 -10.68 -9.10 20.12
C ALA A 228 -9.19 -9.12 19.73
N ASP A 229 -8.75 -10.11 18.93
CA ASP A 229 -7.33 -10.31 18.57
C ASP A 229 -7.12 -10.66 17.09
N PHE A 230 -8.17 -10.62 16.27
CA PHE A 230 -8.11 -10.85 14.83
C PHE A 230 -7.94 -9.53 14.08
N THR A 231 -6.95 -9.47 13.22
CA THR A 231 -6.59 -8.26 12.48
C THR A 231 -6.44 -8.53 10.99
N LEU A 232 -6.44 -7.46 10.20
CA LEU A 232 -6.29 -7.52 8.74
C LEU A 232 -5.07 -8.33 8.29
N ASN A 233 -3.91 -8.22 8.97
CA ASN A 233 -2.73 -9.01 8.62
C ASN A 233 -2.99 -10.52 8.64
N GLU A 234 -3.69 -11.02 9.66
CA GLU A 234 -4.05 -12.44 9.76
C GLU A 234 -5.07 -12.82 8.69
N ASP A 235 -6.03 -11.96 8.43
CA ASP A 235 -7.09 -12.18 7.45
C ASP A 235 -6.54 -12.27 6.03
N LEU A 236 -5.70 -11.32 5.63
CA LEU A 236 -5.01 -11.34 4.33
C LEU A 236 -4.16 -12.61 4.13
N ALA A 237 -3.45 -13.03 5.17
CA ALA A 237 -2.67 -14.27 5.10
C ALA A 237 -3.57 -15.50 4.96
N ASN A 238 -4.72 -15.54 5.63
CA ASN A 238 -5.70 -16.63 5.48
C ASN A 238 -6.20 -16.73 4.03
N HIS A 239 -6.63 -15.62 3.45
CA HIS A 239 -7.09 -15.56 2.05
C HIS A 239 -6.00 -15.99 1.06
N ALA A 240 -4.77 -15.50 1.24
CA ALA A 240 -3.64 -15.90 0.40
C ALA A 240 -3.35 -17.41 0.49
N ILE A 241 -3.36 -17.98 1.70
CA ILE A 241 -3.13 -19.40 1.95
C ILE A 241 -4.23 -20.25 1.32
N GLU A 242 -5.48 -19.87 1.49
CA GLU A 242 -6.63 -20.58 0.93
C GLU A 242 -6.58 -20.57 -0.59
N TRP A 243 -6.30 -19.42 -1.21
CA TRP A 243 -6.19 -19.29 -2.64
C TRP A 243 -5.03 -20.14 -3.21
N ILE A 244 -3.81 -20.06 -2.64
CA ILE A 244 -2.65 -20.87 -3.07
C ILE A 244 -2.96 -22.37 -3.03
N LYS A 245 -3.57 -22.84 -1.94
CA LYS A 245 -3.95 -24.26 -1.77
C LYS A 245 -5.01 -24.67 -2.78
N ALA A 246 -6.02 -23.84 -3.03
CA ALA A 246 -7.06 -24.08 -4.00
C ALA A 246 -6.50 -24.17 -5.43
N GLU A 247 -5.68 -23.20 -5.84
CA GLU A 247 -5.02 -23.20 -7.17
C GLU A 247 -4.18 -24.45 -7.40
N LYS A 248 -3.37 -24.85 -6.43
CA LYS A 248 -2.55 -26.05 -6.55
C LYS A 248 -3.34 -27.35 -6.50
N SER A 249 -4.52 -27.36 -5.92
CA SER A 249 -5.45 -28.50 -5.95
C SER A 249 -6.15 -28.62 -7.30
N LEU A 250 -6.53 -27.51 -7.91
CA LEU A 250 -7.30 -27.45 -9.17
C LEU A 250 -6.38 -27.51 -10.40
N SER A 251 -5.24 -26.86 -10.34
CA SER A 251 -4.30 -26.70 -11.46
C SER A 251 -2.84 -26.91 -11.01
N PRO A 252 -2.44 -28.12 -10.60
CA PRO A 252 -1.14 -28.38 -9.96
C PRO A 252 0.07 -27.94 -10.80
N GLU A 253 -0.05 -28.00 -12.14
CA GLU A 253 1.01 -27.65 -13.09
C GLU A 253 1.05 -26.16 -13.45
N LYS A 254 -0.02 -25.39 -13.16
CA LYS A 254 -0.10 -23.96 -13.47
C LYS A 254 0.72 -23.18 -12.43
N PRO A 255 1.76 -22.41 -12.82
CA PRO A 255 2.45 -21.55 -11.86
C PRO A 255 1.54 -20.42 -11.40
N PHE A 256 1.79 -19.92 -10.20
CA PHE A 256 1.09 -18.76 -9.66
C PHE A 256 2.02 -17.55 -9.51
N PHE A 257 1.43 -16.37 -9.59
CA PHE A 257 2.00 -15.10 -9.14
C PHE A 257 1.11 -14.53 -8.02
N VAL A 258 1.66 -14.42 -6.84
CA VAL A 258 0.99 -13.76 -5.70
C VAL A 258 1.73 -12.48 -5.35
N TYR A 259 1.02 -11.36 -5.37
CA TYR A 259 1.46 -10.09 -4.82
C TYR A 259 0.87 -9.91 -3.42
N PHE A 260 1.70 -10.07 -2.40
CA PHE A 260 1.31 -9.91 -0.99
C PHE A 260 1.86 -8.59 -0.45
N ALA A 261 0.99 -7.60 -0.32
CA ALA A 261 1.31 -6.25 0.13
C ALA A 261 0.38 -5.86 1.30
N PRO A 262 0.66 -6.31 2.55
CA PRO A 262 -0.31 -6.23 3.63
C PRO A 262 -0.67 -4.81 4.08
N GLY A 263 0.04 -3.77 3.57
CA GLY A 263 -0.09 -2.40 4.05
C GLY A 263 0.59 -2.17 5.41
N ALA A 264 0.92 -3.22 6.13
CA ALA A 264 1.78 -3.13 7.29
C ALA A 264 3.24 -2.86 6.83
N THR A 265 3.98 -1.98 7.47
CA THR A 265 3.77 -1.37 8.78
C THR A 265 3.36 0.11 8.72
N HIS A 266 2.59 0.51 7.71
CA HIS A 266 2.04 1.88 7.60
C HIS A 266 1.15 2.21 8.82
N ALA A 267 1.07 3.49 9.18
CA ALA A 267 0.09 3.95 10.17
C ALA A 267 -1.36 3.76 9.63
N PRO A 268 -2.33 3.53 10.53
CA PRO A 268 -2.21 3.48 11.98
C PRO A 268 -1.43 2.27 12.46
N LEU A 269 -0.52 2.49 13.42
CA LEU A 269 0.29 1.41 13.99
C LEU A 269 -0.57 0.56 14.92
N GLN A 270 -1.02 -0.59 14.45
CA GLN A 270 -1.98 -1.42 15.16
C GLN A 270 -1.58 -2.90 15.12
N ALA A 271 -1.69 -3.57 16.26
CA ALA A 271 -1.46 -5.00 16.40
C ALA A 271 -2.13 -5.56 17.66
N PRO A 272 -2.42 -6.86 17.74
CA PRO A 272 -2.89 -7.48 18.96
C PRO A 272 -1.92 -7.26 20.14
N GLN A 273 -2.47 -6.97 21.31
CA GLN A 273 -1.69 -6.64 22.51
C GLN A 273 -0.61 -7.67 22.83
N ALA A 274 -0.90 -8.96 22.58
CA ALA A 274 0.06 -10.05 22.80
C ALA A 274 1.35 -9.93 21.96
N TRP A 275 1.28 -9.26 20.80
CA TRP A 275 2.46 -8.97 19.98
C TRP A 275 3.22 -7.75 20.51
N ILE A 276 2.51 -6.71 20.91
CA ILE A 276 3.10 -5.48 21.45
C ILE A 276 3.85 -5.77 22.76
N ASP A 277 3.28 -6.60 23.65
CA ASP A 277 3.85 -6.91 24.96
C ASP A 277 5.20 -7.66 24.90
N LYS A 278 5.51 -8.33 23.77
CA LYS A 278 6.83 -8.93 23.55
C LYS A 278 7.96 -7.90 23.55
N PHE A 279 7.64 -6.64 23.36
CA PHE A 279 8.58 -5.53 23.24
C PHE A 279 8.58 -4.56 24.42
N ALA A 280 7.80 -4.83 25.47
CA ALA A 280 7.71 -3.95 26.64
C ALA A 280 9.10 -3.61 27.22
N GLY A 281 9.40 -2.30 27.33
CA GLY A 281 10.67 -1.75 27.83
C GLY A 281 11.88 -1.89 26.88
N ARG A 282 11.71 -2.46 25.69
CA ARG A 282 12.85 -2.69 24.78
C ARG A 282 13.35 -1.42 24.09
N PHE A 283 12.59 -0.35 24.10
CA PHE A 283 12.91 0.91 23.43
C PHE A 283 13.14 2.09 24.39
N ASP A 284 13.25 1.82 25.70
CA ASP A 284 13.55 2.83 26.71
C ASP A 284 14.93 3.49 26.52
N MET A 285 15.83 2.82 25.77
CA MET A 285 17.15 3.36 25.42
C MET A 285 17.07 4.59 24.50
N GLY A 286 15.94 4.78 23.79
CA GLY A 286 15.71 5.87 22.85
C GLY A 286 16.41 5.71 21.50
N TRP A 287 16.00 6.57 20.56
CA TRP A 287 16.40 6.46 19.14
C TRP A 287 17.88 6.75 18.87
N ASP A 288 18.54 7.64 19.61
CA ASP A 288 19.97 7.89 19.42
C ASP A 288 20.79 6.63 19.76
N ARG A 289 20.48 5.97 20.88
CA ARG A 289 21.17 4.73 21.29
C ARG A 289 20.77 3.53 20.43
N TYR A 290 19.51 3.43 20.04
CA TYR A 290 19.05 2.40 19.10
C TYR A 290 19.90 2.44 17.82
N ARG A 291 20.07 3.63 17.24
CA ARG A 291 20.80 3.84 16.00
C ARG A 291 22.27 3.38 16.10
N GLU A 292 22.94 3.67 17.21
CA GLU A 292 24.29 3.19 17.45
C GLU A 292 24.35 1.65 17.52
N ILE A 293 23.43 1.03 18.24
CA ILE A 293 23.36 -0.43 18.37
C ILE A 293 23.11 -1.10 17.03
N VAL A 294 22.15 -0.58 16.25
CA VAL A 294 21.82 -1.12 14.93
C VAL A 294 23.02 -0.99 13.99
N PHE A 295 23.70 0.14 13.96
CA PHE A 295 24.87 0.37 13.12
C PHE A 295 26.01 -0.64 13.39
N GLU A 296 26.32 -0.91 14.66
CA GLU A 296 27.31 -1.91 15.02
C GLU A 296 26.86 -3.34 14.65
N ARG A 297 25.57 -3.64 14.77
CA ARG A 297 25.02 -4.93 14.33
C ARG A 297 25.09 -5.09 12.82
N GLN A 298 24.80 -4.05 12.06
CA GLN A 298 24.89 -4.04 10.60
C GLN A 298 26.31 -4.34 10.11
N LYS A 299 27.32 -3.73 10.73
CA LYS A 299 28.74 -4.04 10.47
C LYS A 299 29.07 -5.49 10.78
N LYS A 300 28.63 -5.97 11.94
CA LYS A 300 28.90 -7.36 12.37
C LYS A 300 28.24 -8.39 11.45
N LEU A 301 27.04 -8.08 10.92
CA LEU A 301 26.33 -8.93 9.97
C LEU A 301 26.90 -8.82 8.55
N GLY A 302 27.76 -7.83 8.29
CA GLY A 302 28.34 -7.55 6.97
C GLY A 302 27.31 -7.01 5.97
N VAL A 303 26.15 -6.53 6.43
CA VAL A 303 25.13 -5.93 5.54
C VAL A 303 25.45 -4.49 5.13
N ILE A 304 26.40 -3.87 5.85
CA ILE A 304 27.05 -2.61 5.45
C ILE A 304 28.56 -2.78 5.49
N PRO A 305 29.35 -1.99 4.73
CA PRO A 305 30.80 -2.03 4.79
C PRO A 305 31.35 -1.75 6.20
N ALA A 306 32.48 -2.38 6.53
CA ALA A 306 33.08 -2.23 7.86
C ALA A 306 33.56 -0.78 8.14
N ASP A 307 33.91 -0.05 7.11
CA ASP A 307 34.34 1.36 7.12
C ASP A 307 33.18 2.36 6.94
N ALA A 308 31.95 1.90 6.79
CA ALA A 308 30.77 2.75 6.73
C ALA A 308 30.72 3.72 7.92
N LYS A 309 30.22 4.92 7.69
CA LYS A 309 30.06 5.97 8.69
C LYS A 309 28.59 6.08 9.11
N LEU A 310 28.37 6.30 10.41
CA LEU A 310 27.03 6.62 10.89
C LEU A 310 26.75 8.10 10.64
N THR A 311 25.69 8.40 9.91
CA THR A 311 25.27 9.79 9.65
C THR A 311 24.78 10.48 10.92
N PRO A 312 25.07 11.78 11.09
CA PRO A 312 24.62 12.52 12.27
C PRO A 312 23.10 12.71 12.28
N ARG A 313 22.55 12.93 13.48
CA ARG A 313 21.14 13.27 13.61
C ARG A 313 20.87 14.66 13.00
N PRO A 314 19.84 14.79 12.12
CA PRO A 314 19.38 16.09 11.65
C PRO A 314 19.02 17.02 12.82
N LYS A 315 19.36 18.31 12.71
CA LYS A 315 19.10 19.30 13.77
C LYS A 315 17.60 19.50 14.05
N GLU A 316 16.78 19.18 13.08
CA GLU A 316 15.32 19.28 13.11
C GLU A 316 14.67 18.18 13.96
N ILE A 317 15.38 17.08 14.21
CA ILE A 317 14.94 15.97 15.05
C ILE A 317 15.49 16.15 16.47
N PRO A 318 14.65 16.18 17.53
CA PRO A 318 15.12 16.36 18.90
C PRO A 318 16.02 15.20 19.35
N ALA A 319 17.00 15.50 20.19
CA ALA A 319 17.76 14.45 20.88
C ALA A 319 16.85 13.72 21.88
N TRP A 320 16.97 12.39 21.99
CA TRP A 320 16.21 11.64 22.99
C TRP A 320 16.31 12.21 24.39
N ASP A 321 17.53 12.61 24.80
CA ASP A 321 17.78 13.15 26.13
C ASP A 321 17.18 14.52 26.38
N SER A 322 16.76 15.23 25.33
CA SER A 322 16.05 16.50 25.46
C SER A 322 14.56 16.35 25.76
N LEU A 323 14.02 15.14 25.63
CA LEU A 323 12.60 14.87 25.89
C LEU A 323 12.32 14.80 27.40
N THR A 324 11.09 15.19 27.78
CA THR A 324 10.58 14.94 29.14
C THR A 324 10.39 13.46 29.40
N THR A 325 10.30 13.06 30.67
CA THR A 325 10.03 11.66 31.06
C THR A 325 8.76 11.12 30.42
N ASP A 326 7.69 11.93 30.37
CA ASP A 326 6.40 11.56 29.79
C ASP A 326 6.48 11.39 28.28
N GLN A 327 7.19 12.28 27.58
CA GLN A 327 7.43 12.15 26.14
C GLN A 327 8.25 10.91 25.82
N LYS A 328 9.30 10.61 26.61
CA LYS A 328 10.09 9.38 26.45
C LYS A 328 9.24 8.14 26.62
N LYS A 329 8.39 8.10 27.66
CA LYS A 329 7.49 6.98 27.93
C LYS A 329 6.52 6.76 26.78
N PHE A 330 5.91 7.82 26.26
CA PHE A 330 4.96 7.75 25.13
C PHE A 330 5.68 7.31 23.84
N ALA A 331 6.81 7.92 23.52
CA ALA A 331 7.58 7.59 22.33
C ALA A 331 8.11 6.14 22.34
N ALA A 332 8.57 5.64 23.49
CA ALA A 332 9.00 4.24 23.64
C ALA A 332 7.84 3.29 23.41
N ARG A 333 6.66 3.58 23.97
CA ARG A 333 5.46 2.76 23.79
C ARG A 333 5.02 2.70 22.32
N LEU A 334 5.06 3.80 21.59
CA LEU A 334 4.75 3.83 20.15
C LEU A 334 5.69 2.94 19.34
N MET A 335 6.98 2.90 19.70
CA MET A 335 7.93 1.99 19.04
C MET A 335 7.72 0.52 19.42
N GLU A 336 7.23 0.23 20.63
CA GLU A 336 6.80 -1.12 21.04
C GLU A 336 5.60 -1.58 20.18
N VAL A 337 4.64 -0.68 19.91
CA VAL A 337 3.49 -0.95 19.03
C VAL A 337 3.97 -1.28 17.60
N PHE A 338 4.83 -0.44 17.03
CA PHE A 338 5.42 -0.68 15.71
C PHE A 338 6.16 -2.02 15.65
N ALA A 339 6.96 -2.32 16.66
CA ALA A 339 7.70 -3.58 16.71
C ALA A 339 6.78 -4.81 16.82
N GLY A 340 5.70 -4.70 17.56
CA GLY A 340 4.65 -5.73 17.62
C GLY A 340 3.96 -5.93 16.27
N PHE A 341 3.67 -4.84 15.59
CA PHE A 341 3.04 -4.86 14.26
C PHE A 341 3.96 -5.50 13.21
N MET A 342 5.22 -5.11 13.13
CA MET A 342 6.20 -5.73 12.23
C MET A 342 6.43 -7.22 12.54
N ALA A 343 6.55 -7.59 13.81
CA ALA A 343 6.75 -8.99 14.20
C ALA A 343 5.53 -9.87 13.89
N GLN A 344 4.31 -9.35 14.00
CA GLN A 344 3.10 -10.03 13.55
C GLN A 344 3.11 -10.19 12.02
N THR A 345 3.43 -9.15 11.29
CA THR A 345 3.49 -9.18 9.82
C THR A 345 4.47 -10.24 9.32
N ASP A 346 5.68 -10.30 9.88
CA ASP A 346 6.67 -11.35 9.56
C ASP A 346 6.14 -12.76 9.86
N HIS A 347 5.39 -12.91 10.96
CA HIS A 347 4.77 -14.19 11.31
C HIS A 347 3.72 -14.60 10.28
N GLU A 348 2.83 -13.70 9.86
CA GLU A 348 1.77 -14.00 8.90
C GLU A 348 2.35 -14.35 7.52
N ILE A 349 3.41 -13.66 7.09
CA ILE A 349 4.17 -14.01 5.89
C ILE A 349 4.78 -15.42 6.02
N GLY A 350 5.28 -15.76 7.21
CA GLY A 350 5.80 -17.09 7.50
C GLY A 350 4.75 -18.19 7.29
N ARG A 351 3.50 -17.95 7.63
CA ARG A 351 2.38 -18.89 7.39
C ARG A 351 2.13 -19.12 5.90
N ILE A 352 2.23 -18.06 5.09
CA ILE A 352 2.11 -18.18 3.63
C ILE A 352 3.25 -19.04 3.05
N VAL A 353 4.50 -18.78 3.48
CA VAL A 353 5.67 -19.55 3.04
C VAL A 353 5.55 -21.04 3.43
N GLU A 354 5.07 -21.33 4.66
CA GLU A 354 4.79 -22.71 5.08
C GLU A 354 3.68 -23.36 4.24
N ALA A 355 2.62 -22.64 3.90
CA ALA A 355 1.56 -23.16 3.03
C ALA A 355 2.11 -23.53 1.64
N ILE A 356 2.99 -22.74 1.06
CA ILE A 356 3.68 -23.06 -0.19
C ILE A 356 4.55 -24.31 -0.03
N ARG A 357 5.24 -24.46 1.11
CA ARG A 357 6.04 -25.66 1.43
C ARG A 357 5.16 -26.90 1.54
N ASP A 358 4.02 -26.80 2.25
CA ASP A 358 3.07 -27.91 2.43
C ASP A 358 2.48 -28.42 1.11
N THR A 359 2.35 -27.55 0.10
CA THR A 359 1.94 -27.96 -1.26
C THR A 359 3.07 -28.56 -2.09
N GLY A 360 4.29 -28.67 -1.54
CA GLY A 360 5.46 -29.17 -2.25
C GLY A 360 6.02 -28.24 -3.33
N GLN A 361 5.65 -26.98 -3.32
CA GLN A 361 5.99 -26.02 -4.37
C GLN A 361 7.18 -25.11 -4.04
N LEU A 362 7.66 -25.09 -2.78
CA LEU A 362 8.62 -24.11 -2.31
C LEU A 362 9.94 -24.11 -3.09
N ASP A 363 10.43 -25.30 -3.51
CA ASP A 363 11.69 -25.41 -4.23
C ASP A 363 11.67 -24.69 -5.59
N ASN A 364 10.50 -24.67 -6.25
CA ASN A 364 10.29 -23.92 -7.50
C ASN A 364 9.43 -22.67 -7.29
N THR A 365 9.56 -21.99 -6.17
CA THR A 365 8.96 -20.69 -5.91
C THR A 365 10.04 -19.64 -5.73
N LEU A 366 10.01 -18.61 -6.59
CA LEU A 366 10.81 -17.40 -6.44
C LEU A 366 10.08 -16.48 -5.46
N ILE A 367 10.67 -16.25 -4.30
CA ILE A 367 10.20 -15.29 -3.32
C ILE A 367 11.07 -14.03 -3.39
N ILE A 368 10.48 -12.89 -3.68
CA ILE A 368 11.11 -11.57 -3.59
C ILE A 368 10.45 -10.84 -2.44
N PHE A 369 11.22 -10.55 -1.39
CA PHE A 369 10.76 -9.84 -0.20
C PHE A 369 11.43 -8.48 -0.13
N ILE A 370 10.67 -7.42 -0.39
CA ILE A 370 11.10 -6.02 -0.27
C ILE A 370 10.64 -5.54 1.11
N ALA A 371 11.60 -5.26 1.99
CA ALA A 371 11.32 -4.98 3.41
C ALA A 371 11.22 -3.47 3.69
N GLY A 372 10.60 -2.75 2.80
CA GLY A 372 10.31 -1.32 2.83
C GLY A 372 10.06 -0.80 1.41
N ASP A 373 9.05 0.03 1.23
CA ASP A 373 8.70 0.59 -0.09
C ASP A 373 9.09 2.08 -0.23
N ASN A 374 9.51 2.75 0.86
CA ASN A 374 9.86 4.18 0.82
C ASN A 374 10.68 4.68 2.03
N GLY A 375 11.28 3.76 2.79
CA GLY A 375 11.92 4.08 4.06
C GLY A 375 10.90 4.28 5.20
N ALA A 376 11.42 4.43 6.42
CA ALA A 376 10.59 4.61 7.61
C ALA A 376 9.83 5.93 7.60
N SER A 377 8.57 5.93 8.06
CA SER A 377 7.68 7.08 7.96
C SER A 377 8.05 8.21 8.91
N LEU A 378 8.35 9.38 8.35
CA LEU A 378 8.63 10.64 9.06
C LEU A 378 7.34 11.44 9.39
N GLU A 379 6.14 10.86 9.25
CA GLU A 379 4.88 11.61 9.29
C GLU A 379 4.26 11.72 10.69
N GLY A 380 4.78 10.98 11.69
CA GLY A 380 4.24 10.98 13.06
C GLY A 380 4.59 12.20 13.92
N GLY A 381 5.17 13.26 13.35
CA GLY A 381 5.52 14.47 14.09
C GLY A 381 6.74 14.31 15.00
N LEU A 382 7.07 15.37 15.75
CA LEU A 382 8.25 15.37 16.62
C LEU A 382 8.13 14.44 17.83
N TYR A 383 6.91 14.20 18.31
CA TYR A 383 6.66 13.50 19.57
C TYR A 383 5.76 12.27 19.42
N GLY A 384 5.32 11.96 18.21
CA GLY A 384 4.32 10.93 17.94
C GLY A 384 2.90 11.42 18.19
N THR A 385 1.92 10.61 17.86
CA THR A 385 0.48 10.89 18.02
C THR A 385 -0.27 9.62 18.44
N ALA A 386 -1.35 9.78 19.18
CA ALA A 386 -2.30 8.70 19.45
C ALA A 386 -3.44 8.67 18.42
N ASN A 387 -3.63 9.79 17.70
CA ASN A 387 -4.62 9.94 16.65
C ASN A 387 -3.99 10.69 15.45
N SER A 388 -3.68 9.97 14.37
CA SER A 388 -3.03 10.49 13.17
C SER A 388 -3.85 11.61 12.51
N MET A 389 -5.18 11.45 12.47
CA MET A 389 -6.06 12.45 11.87
C MET A 389 -6.10 13.76 12.64
N ALA A 390 -6.00 13.74 13.98
CA ALA A 390 -5.83 14.93 14.78
C ALA A 390 -4.55 15.68 14.38
N ALA A 391 -3.44 14.96 14.23
CA ALA A 391 -2.15 15.53 13.82
C ALA A 391 -2.21 16.16 12.42
N ILE A 392 -2.79 15.48 11.43
CA ILE A 392 -2.96 15.97 10.05
C ILE A 392 -3.83 17.23 10.01
N ASN A 393 -4.88 17.28 10.82
CA ASN A 393 -5.73 18.46 10.95
C ASN A 393 -5.07 19.59 11.77
N GLY A 394 -3.84 19.42 12.26
CA GLY A 394 -3.13 20.39 13.10
C GLY A 394 -3.82 20.62 14.44
N VAL A 395 -4.50 19.60 14.95
CA VAL A 395 -5.14 19.59 16.28
C VAL A 395 -4.13 19.07 17.29
N PRO A 396 -3.65 19.91 18.23
CA PRO A 396 -2.60 19.49 19.14
C PRO A 396 -3.12 18.48 20.16
N GLU A 397 -2.37 17.40 20.34
CA GLU A 397 -2.57 16.46 21.44
C GLU A 397 -1.66 16.84 22.62
N SER A 398 -2.24 17.01 23.80
CA SER A 398 -1.41 17.21 25.00
C SER A 398 -0.76 15.91 25.43
N THR A 399 0.50 15.94 25.89
CA THR A 399 1.18 14.76 26.44
C THR A 399 0.36 14.08 27.55
N ALA A 400 -0.36 14.88 28.35
CA ALA A 400 -1.24 14.33 29.40
C ALA A 400 -2.40 13.50 28.84
N ASN A 401 -3.02 13.93 27.73
CA ASN A 401 -4.08 13.16 27.07
C ASN A 401 -3.52 11.90 26.41
N MET A 402 -2.38 12.00 25.72
CA MET A 402 -1.71 10.88 25.11
C MET A 402 -1.36 9.78 26.13
N LEU A 403 -0.92 10.13 27.34
CA LEU A 403 -0.64 9.20 28.41
C LEU A 403 -1.89 8.49 28.97
N GLN A 404 -3.08 9.05 28.85
CA GLN A 404 -4.32 8.40 29.29
C GLN A 404 -4.71 7.20 28.41
N VAL A 405 -4.24 7.16 27.15
CA VAL A 405 -4.50 6.08 26.21
C VAL A 405 -3.31 5.16 26.01
N LEU A 406 -2.26 5.29 26.81
CA LEU A 406 -0.99 4.57 26.66
C LEU A 406 -1.18 3.05 26.56
N ASP A 407 -2.04 2.48 27.41
CA ASP A 407 -2.32 1.05 27.46
C ASP A 407 -3.28 0.58 26.32
N LYS A 408 -3.82 1.52 25.56
CA LYS A 408 -4.72 1.26 24.43
C LYS A 408 -4.02 1.42 23.07
N LEU A 409 -2.81 1.98 23.07
CA LEU A 409 -2.07 2.22 21.82
C LEU A 409 -1.86 0.91 21.05
N GLY A 410 -2.19 0.95 19.77
CA GLY A 410 -2.17 -0.20 18.86
C GLY A 410 -3.44 -1.04 18.88
N GLY A 411 -4.36 -0.76 19.83
CA GLY A 411 -5.69 -1.37 19.87
C GLY A 411 -6.71 -0.64 19.00
N PRO A 412 -7.95 -1.17 18.94
CA PRO A 412 -8.98 -0.71 18.01
C PRO A 412 -9.49 0.73 18.23
N SER A 413 -9.17 1.36 19.36
CA SER A 413 -9.65 2.71 19.69
C SER A 413 -8.59 3.80 19.50
N THR A 414 -7.47 3.50 18.83
CA THR A 414 -6.39 4.45 18.58
C THR A 414 -5.81 4.30 17.18
N THR A 415 -5.41 5.41 16.58
CA THR A 415 -4.76 5.44 15.26
C THR A 415 -3.36 6.07 15.38
N PRO A 416 -2.42 5.39 16.08
CA PRO A 416 -1.17 5.99 16.49
C PRO A 416 -0.12 5.99 15.37
N HIS A 417 0.82 6.95 15.50
CA HIS A 417 2.05 6.97 14.72
C HIS A 417 3.25 7.34 15.59
N TYR A 418 4.40 6.69 15.39
CA TYR A 418 5.61 6.95 16.16
C TYR A 418 6.28 8.29 15.76
N PRO A 419 7.08 8.92 16.66
CA PRO A 419 7.78 10.16 16.35
C PRO A 419 8.91 9.99 15.33
N VAL A 420 9.24 11.07 14.61
CA VAL A 420 10.30 11.12 13.57
C VAL A 420 11.66 10.61 14.03
N GLY A 421 11.97 10.68 15.32
CA GLY A 421 13.20 10.13 15.87
C GLY A 421 13.33 8.62 15.67
N TRP A 422 12.22 7.88 15.77
CA TRP A 422 12.20 6.45 15.51
C TRP A 422 12.28 6.12 14.02
N ALA A 423 11.65 6.93 13.14
CA ALA A 423 11.81 6.79 11.71
C ALA A 423 13.28 6.93 11.30
N TRP A 424 13.91 8.04 11.67
CA TRP A 424 15.32 8.25 11.41
C TRP A 424 16.22 7.14 11.96
N ALA A 425 15.92 6.63 13.14
CA ALA A 425 16.64 5.48 13.72
C ALA A 425 16.37 4.19 12.92
N GLY A 426 15.16 4.03 12.39
CA GLY A 426 14.76 2.93 11.53
C GLY A 426 15.51 2.86 10.20
N ASP A 427 15.92 4.01 9.67
CA ASP A 427 16.69 4.10 8.42
C ASP A 427 18.22 4.05 8.61
N THR A 428 18.70 3.57 9.76
CA THR A 428 20.14 3.40 10.03
C THR A 428 20.81 2.59 8.91
N PRO A 429 21.95 3.04 8.33
CA PRO A 429 22.82 4.16 8.75
C PRO A 429 22.54 5.50 8.03
N PHE A 430 21.49 5.58 7.23
CA PHE A 430 21.22 6.67 6.29
C PHE A 430 20.63 7.91 6.96
N GLN A 431 20.54 8.99 6.18
CA GLN A 431 19.86 10.22 6.56
C GLN A 431 18.40 10.17 6.08
N TRP A 432 17.51 10.82 6.83
CA TRP A 432 16.10 11.01 6.47
C TRP A 432 15.30 9.70 6.40
N GLY A 433 14.21 9.68 5.62
CA GLY A 433 13.25 8.59 5.46
C GLY A 433 12.17 8.95 4.43
N LYS A 434 11.00 8.37 4.55
CA LYS A 434 9.84 8.55 3.67
C LYS A 434 9.62 10.01 3.26
N ARG A 435 9.25 10.23 1.98
CA ARG A 435 9.08 11.52 1.30
C ARG A 435 10.37 12.26 0.93
N ILE A 436 11.51 11.86 1.44
CA ILE A 436 12.79 12.51 1.13
C ILE A 436 13.51 11.73 0.02
N GLY A 437 13.05 11.88 -1.22
CA GLY A 437 13.62 11.19 -2.40
C GLY A 437 15.05 11.61 -2.77
N SER A 438 15.61 12.58 -2.07
CA SER A 438 16.99 13.04 -2.31
C SER A 438 18.04 12.23 -1.55
N HIS A 439 17.68 11.47 -0.53
CA HIS A 439 18.63 10.77 0.35
C HIS A 439 18.26 9.30 0.56
N LEU A 440 19.27 8.49 0.87
CA LEU A 440 19.14 7.04 0.93
C LEU A 440 18.20 6.53 2.02
N GLY A 441 17.91 7.27 3.08
CA GLY A 441 16.90 6.85 4.06
C GLY A 441 15.48 6.79 3.49
N GLY A 442 15.19 7.60 2.44
CA GLY A 442 13.90 7.52 1.75
C GLY A 442 13.91 6.62 0.51
N THR A 443 15.07 6.23 0.02
CA THR A 443 15.19 5.55 -1.28
C THR A 443 15.95 4.23 -1.25
N ARG A 444 16.56 3.83 -0.12
CA ARG A 444 17.29 2.56 -0.03
C ARG A 444 16.65 1.66 1.02
N ASP A 445 15.99 0.62 0.55
CA ASP A 445 15.38 -0.40 1.36
C ASP A 445 15.97 -1.79 1.07
N PRO A 446 15.90 -2.73 2.03
CA PRO A 446 16.53 -4.02 1.84
C PRO A 446 15.65 -4.96 1.03
N LEU A 447 16.28 -5.81 0.20
CA LEU A 447 15.60 -6.87 -0.52
C LEU A 447 16.22 -8.24 -0.17
N VAL A 448 15.35 -9.24 -0.04
CA VAL A 448 15.74 -10.66 0.03
C VAL A 448 15.13 -11.41 -1.14
N ALA A 449 15.96 -12.15 -1.88
CA ALA A 449 15.52 -13.08 -2.91
C ALA A 449 15.78 -14.52 -2.46
N PHE A 450 14.76 -15.37 -2.52
CA PHE A 450 14.82 -16.79 -2.16
C PHE A 450 14.23 -17.62 -3.28
N TRP A 451 14.99 -18.60 -3.78
CA TRP A 451 14.55 -19.56 -4.80
C TRP A 451 15.45 -20.79 -4.79
N PRO A 452 15.10 -21.86 -4.08
CA PRO A 452 15.97 -23.03 -3.93
C PRO A 452 16.47 -23.64 -5.25
N ASN A 453 15.64 -23.70 -6.29
CA ASN A 453 16.05 -24.22 -7.59
C ASN A 453 16.93 -23.24 -8.41
N GLY A 454 16.84 -21.92 -8.15
CA GLY A 454 17.56 -20.90 -8.92
C GLY A 454 18.74 -20.27 -8.20
N ILE A 455 18.80 -20.34 -6.85
CA ILE A 455 19.82 -19.70 -6.02
C ILE A 455 20.61 -20.78 -5.27
N HIS A 456 21.91 -20.86 -5.54
CA HIS A 456 22.79 -21.84 -4.92
C HIS A 456 23.77 -21.24 -3.89
N ASP A 457 24.00 -19.91 -3.94
CA ASP A 457 24.83 -19.15 -3.01
C ASP A 457 24.01 -18.72 -1.78
N LYS A 458 23.69 -19.71 -0.90
CA LYS A 458 22.80 -19.48 0.25
C LYS A 458 23.40 -18.55 1.26
N GLY A 459 22.60 -17.55 1.70
CA GLY A 459 23.01 -16.51 2.65
C GLY A 459 23.93 -15.45 2.06
N GLY A 460 24.15 -15.45 0.72
CA GLY A 460 25.03 -14.52 0.04
C GLY A 460 24.55 -13.08 0.10
N LEU A 461 25.51 -12.13 0.05
CA LEU A 461 25.24 -10.71 -0.10
C LEU A 461 25.41 -10.31 -1.57
N ARG A 462 24.58 -9.37 -2.02
CA ARG A 462 24.65 -8.71 -3.32
C ARG A 462 24.78 -7.22 -3.12
N GLU A 463 25.79 -6.62 -3.75
CA GLU A 463 26.16 -5.22 -3.60
C GLU A 463 26.02 -4.41 -4.90
N GLN A 464 25.44 -5.02 -5.93
CA GLN A 464 25.06 -4.32 -7.14
C GLN A 464 24.04 -3.24 -6.82
N PHE A 465 24.07 -2.14 -7.55
CA PHE A 465 23.06 -1.10 -7.47
C PHE A 465 21.82 -1.57 -8.24
N GLU A 466 20.78 -1.96 -7.54
CA GLU A 466 19.51 -2.40 -8.12
C GLU A 466 18.39 -1.44 -7.72
N ASP A 467 17.36 -1.38 -8.52
CA ASP A 467 16.23 -0.48 -8.36
C ASP A 467 14.92 -1.26 -8.45
N VAL A 468 13.87 -0.75 -7.85
CA VAL A 468 12.55 -1.39 -7.83
C VAL A 468 12.00 -1.68 -9.23
N THR A 469 12.37 -0.87 -10.22
CA THR A 469 12.03 -1.12 -11.63
C THR A 469 12.64 -2.41 -12.18
N ASP A 470 13.71 -2.94 -11.57
CA ASP A 470 14.44 -4.14 -12.03
C ASP A 470 13.72 -5.44 -11.64
N VAL A 471 12.74 -5.38 -10.73
CA VAL A 471 12.04 -6.58 -10.23
C VAL A 471 11.16 -7.21 -11.32
N ALA A 472 10.34 -6.42 -12.01
CA ALA A 472 9.47 -6.95 -13.06
C ALA A 472 10.23 -7.68 -14.18
N PRO A 473 11.28 -7.09 -14.81
CA PRO A 473 12.05 -7.81 -15.82
C PRO A 473 12.82 -9.00 -15.25
N THR A 474 13.21 -9.01 -13.97
CA THR A 474 13.83 -10.17 -13.32
C THR A 474 12.86 -11.34 -13.16
N ILE A 475 11.62 -11.08 -12.77
CA ILE A 475 10.57 -12.09 -12.68
C ILE A 475 10.26 -12.67 -14.08
N LEU A 476 10.12 -11.81 -15.09
CA LEU A 476 9.88 -12.24 -16.46
C LEU A 476 11.04 -13.11 -17.00
N ASP A 477 12.29 -12.73 -16.73
CA ASP A 477 13.48 -13.48 -17.11
C ASP A 477 13.53 -14.84 -16.40
N ALA A 478 13.25 -14.90 -15.10
CA ALA A 478 13.16 -16.13 -14.33
C ALA A 478 12.03 -17.06 -14.85
N ALA A 479 10.94 -16.49 -15.36
CA ALA A 479 9.82 -17.20 -15.95
C ALA A 479 10.04 -17.57 -17.44
N HIS A 480 11.16 -17.19 -18.05
CA HIS A 480 11.44 -17.33 -19.48
C HIS A 480 10.41 -16.65 -20.39
N ILE A 481 9.85 -15.52 -19.93
CA ILE A 481 8.87 -14.72 -20.67
C ILE A 481 9.59 -13.46 -21.19
N PRO A 482 9.60 -13.21 -22.51
CA PRO A 482 10.18 -11.99 -23.05
C PRO A 482 9.35 -10.77 -22.67
N ILE A 483 10.01 -9.61 -22.53
CA ILE A 483 9.31 -8.32 -22.33
C ILE A 483 8.41 -8.05 -23.54
N PRO A 484 7.10 -7.83 -23.36
CA PRO A 484 6.18 -7.63 -24.48
C PRO A 484 6.41 -6.28 -25.17
N VAL A 485 6.26 -6.27 -26.50
CA VAL A 485 6.28 -5.04 -27.32
C VAL A 485 4.88 -4.51 -27.57
N GLU A 486 3.86 -5.36 -27.43
CA GLU A 486 2.45 -5.02 -27.59
C GLU A 486 1.59 -5.85 -26.61
N VAL A 487 0.63 -5.18 -25.97
CA VAL A 487 -0.35 -5.80 -25.07
C VAL A 487 -1.74 -5.23 -25.41
N ASN A 488 -2.71 -6.12 -25.66
CA ASN A 488 -4.09 -5.75 -26.03
C ASN A 488 -4.17 -4.75 -27.20
N GLY A 489 -3.28 -4.89 -28.20
CA GLY A 489 -3.22 -3.98 -29.35
C GLY A 489 -2.55 -2.63 -29.06
N VAL A 490 -2.02 -2.43 -27.86
CA VAL A 490 -1.32 -1.21 -27.46
C VAL A 490 0.18 -1.45 -27.43
N LYS A 491 0.93 -0.67 -28.22
CA LYS A 491 2.40 -0.69 -28.20
C LYS A 491 2.92 -0.28 -26.83
N GLN A 492 3.81 -1.09 -26.28
CA GLN A 492 4.35 -0.87 -24.95
C GLN A 492 5.51 0.13 -24.95
N GLN A 493 5.54 0.99 -23.93
CA GLN A 493 6.73 1.77 -23.58
C GLN A 493 7.87 0.83 -23.22
N ARG A 494 9.11 1.22 -23.48
CA ARG A 494 10.27 0.47 -23.03
C ARG A 494 10.29 0.38 -21.51
N MET A 495 10.60 -0.81 -20.95
CA MET A 495 10.94 -0.93 -19.54
C MET A 495 12.27 -0.22 -19.26
N ASP A 496 12.34 0.52 -18.16
CA ASP A 496 13.56 1.16 -17.67
C ASP A 496 14.39 0.16 -16.82
N GLY A 497 13.70 -0.82 -16.25
CA GLY A 497 14.26 -1.89 -15.43
C GLY A 497 15.12 -2.86 -16.23
N MET A 498 16.09 -3.44 -15.55
CA MET A 498 17.02 -4.44 -16.09
C MET A 498 17.02 -5.67 -15.17
N SER A 499 17.00 -6.88 -15.78
CA SER A 499 17.01 -8.12 -14.98
C SER A 499 18.31 -8.25 -14.21
N PHE A 500 18.21 -8.47 -12.90
CA PHE A 500 19.34 -8.83 -12.04
C PHE A 500 19.43 -10.35 -11.78
N LEU A 501 18.74 -11.18 -12.57
CA LEU A 501 18.75 -12.64 -12.45
C LEU A 501 20.17 -13.23 -12.47
N ALA A 502 21.08 -12.63 -13.23
CA ALA A 502 22.47 -13.08 -13.29
C ALA A 502 23.19 -13.02 -11.93
N THR A 503 22.76 -12.12 -11.03
CA THR A 503 23.32 -12.00 -9.67
C THR A 503 22.93 -13.19 -8.77
N PHE A 504 21.89 -13.95 -9.12
CA PHE A 504 21.48 -15.16 -8.39
C PHE A 504 22.58 -16.24 -8.44
N ALA A 505 23.27 -16.31 -9.55
CA ALA A 505 24.36 -17.28 -9.74
C ALA A 505 25.69 -16.84 -9.12
N SER A 506 25.97 -15.53 -9.06
CA SER A 506 27.29 -15.02 -8.64
C SER A 506 27.23 -13.60 -8.05
N ALA A 507 27.86 -13.41 -6.90
CA ALA A 507 28.09 -12.08 -6.32
C ALA A 507 29.00 -11.19 -7.21
N ASN A 508 29.79 -11.78 -8.11
CA ASN A 508 30.68 -11.07 -9.02
C ASN A 508 30.02 -10.72 -10.36
N SER A 509 28.72 -11.01 -10.54
CA SER A 509 27.99 -10.54 -11.71
C SER A 509 28.02 -9.01 -11.77
N PRO A 510 28.30 -8.42 -12.95
CA PRO A 510 28.34 -6.96 -13.06
C PRO A 510 26.95 -6.37 -12.77
N GLY A 511 26.92 -5.27 -12.02
CA GLY A 511 25.72 -4.43 -11.93
C GLY A 511 25.44 -3.79 -13.30
N LEU A 512 24.19 -3.84 -13.74
CA LEU A 512 23.82 -3.32 -15.06
C LEU A 512 23.40 -1.84 -14.99
N ARG A 513 22.92 -1.40 -13.84
CA ARG A 513 22.43 -0.03 -13.65
C ARG A 513 23.58 0.92 -13.31
N THR A 514 23.83 1.84 -14.21
CA THR A 514 24.85 2.89 -14.03
C THR A 514 24.25 4.25 -13.71
N THR A 515 22.94 4.46 -13.96
CA THR A 515 22.26 5.74 -13.77
C THR A 515 20.85 5.52 -13.25
N GLN A 516 20.48 6.25 -12.20
CA GLN A 516 19.11 6.33 -11.67
C GLN A 516 18.86 7.72 -11.11
N TYR A 517 17.76 8.34 -11.52
CA TYR A 517 17.25 9.56 -10.87
C TYR A 517 16.24 9.20 -9.80
N PHE A 518 16.12 10.09 -8.83
CA PHE A 518 15.07 10.06 -7.80
C PHE A 518 14.42 11.42 -7.70
N GLU A 519 13.12 11.47 -7.54
CA GLU A 519 12.38 12.69 -7.22
C GLU A 519 11.14 12.34 -6.41
N MET A 520 10.87 13.13 -5.36
CA MET A 520 9.66 13.07 -4.58
C MET A 520 9.38 14.40 -3.90
N ILE A 521 8.29 15.06 -4.29
CA ILE A 521 7.82 16.32 -3.67
C ILE A 521 8.94 17.37 -3.64
N GLY A 522 9.63 17.52 -4.79
CA GLY A 522 10.73 18.46 -4.95
C GLY A 522 12.08 18.03 -4.36
N ASN A 523 12.13 16.91 -3.62
CA ASN A 523 13.39 16.28 -3.19
C ASN A 523 13.94 15.44 -4.34
N ARG A 524 15.13 15.73 -4.81
CA ARG A 524 15.67 15.16 -6.04
C ARG A 524 17.09 14.68 -5.89
N ALA A 525 17.43 13.61 -6.60
CA ALA A 525 18.78 13.10 -6.68
C ALA A 525 19.06 12.40 -8.01
N ILE A 526 20.34 12.23 -8.32
CA ILE A 526 20.85 11.48 -9.46
C ILE A 526 22.05 10.64 -9.05
N TYR A 527 21.93 9.34 -9.25
CA TYR A 527 23.04 8.40 -9.15
C TYR A 527 23.68 8.21 -10.52
N HIS A 528 25.01 8.23 -10.60
CA HIS A 528 25.75 7.86 -11.79
C HIS A 528 27.15 7.33 -11.42
N ASP A 529 27.41 6.06 -11.80
CA ASP A 529 28.71 5.39 -11.65
C ASP A 529 29.36 5.60 -10.26
N GLY A 530 28.58 5.33 -9.20
CA GLY A 530 29.04 5.43 -7.81
C GLY A 530 28.99 6.84 -7.20
N TRP A 531 28.62 7.86 -7.96
CA TRP A 531 28.38 9.20 -7.46
C TRP A 531 26.89 9.49 -7.29
N MET A 532 26.55 10.29 -6.29
CA MET A 532 25.19 10.75 -6.02
C MET A 532 25.19 12.26 -5.83
N ALA A 533 24.42 12.98 -6.64
CA ALA A 533 24.10 14.37 -6.37
C ALA A 533 22.66 14.44 -5.83
N ALA A 534 22.46 15.19 -4.75
CA ALA A 534 21.21 15.26 -4.00
C ALA A 534 20.81 16.69 -3.68
N SER A 535 19.52 17.01 -3.75
CA SER A 535 19.00 18.33 -3.38
C SER A 535 17.66 18.17 -2.69
N ARG A 536 17.59 18.52 -1.41
CA ARG A 536 16.38 18.46 -0.60
C ARG A 536 15.51 19.70 -0.83
N SER A 537 14.19 19.53 -0.96
CA SER A 537 13.24 20.63 -1.19
C SER A 537 13.15 21.65 -0.02
N GLY A 538 13.65 21.28 1.15
CA GLY A 538 13.57 22.09 2.36
C GLY A 538 12.26 21.92 3.14
N LEU A 539 11.28 21.21 2.59
CA LEU A 539 10.06 20.84 3.31
C LEU A 539 10.34 19.67 4.28
N LEU A 540 9.81 19.76 5.49
CA LEU A 540 9.91 18.68 6.47
C LEU A 540 8.63 17.83 6.45
N PRO A 541 8.71 16.49 6.35
CA PRO A 541 7.55 15.62 6.20
C PRO A 541 6.50 15.73 7.33
N TRP A 542 6.91 16.11 8.51
CA TRP A 542 6.06 16.24 9.69
C TRP A 542 5.49 17.66 9.90
N ILE A 543 5.67 18.56 8.94
CA ILE A 543 5.11 19.92 9.01
C ILE A 543 3.96 20.05 8.01
N TYR A 544 2.75 20.04 8.53
CA TYR A 544 1.54 20.35 7.79
C TYR A 544 1.27 21.85 7.89
N SER A 545 1.61 22.61 6.86
CA SER A 545 1.54 24.07 6.84
C SER A 545 0.82 24.58 5.61
N ASN A 546 -0.02 25.60 5.78
CA ASN A 546 -0.64 26.34 4.68
C ASN A 546 0.31 27.40 4.06
N GLN A 547 1.57 27.50 4.52
CA GLN A 547 2.56 28.38 3.90
C GLN A 547 3.04 27.78 2.57
N PRO A 548 3.33 28.60 1.57
CA PRO A 548 3.94 28.12 0.34
C PRO A 548 5.24 27.38 0.66
N PRO A 549 5.44 26.18 0.09
CA PRO A 549 6.70 25.43 0.28
C PRO A 549 7.87 26.18 -0.37
N PRO A 550 9.10 25.95 0.09
CA PRO A 550 10.29 26.47 -0.57
C PRO A 550 10.36 26.06 -2.04
N ASP A 551 10.85 26.94 -2.91
CA ASP A 551 11.11 26.57 -4.32
C ASP A 551 12.25 25.54 -4.38
N PRO A 552 12.00 24.32 -4.88
CA PRO A 552 13.02 23.29 -4.98
C PRO A 552 14.15 23.66 -5.96
N ASN A 553 13.90 24.54 -6.91
CA ASN A 553 14.90 24.91 -7.94
C ASN A 553 16.04 25.77 -7.40
N VAL A 554 15.84 26.45 -6.27
CA VAL A 554 16.88 27.29 -5.63
C VAL A 554 17.58 26.60 -4.46
N GLN A 555 17.22 25.37 -4.15
CA GLN A 555 17.84 24.63 -3.05
C GLN A 555 19.25 24.14 -3.44
N PRO A 556 20.19 24.15 -2.49
CA PRO A 556 21.55 23.71 -2.75
C PRO A 556 21.62 22.22 -3.07
N TRP A 557 22.59 21.86 -3.90
CA TRP A 557 22.95 20.49 -4.14
C TRP A 557 24.10 20.02 -3.24
N GLU A 558 24.05 18.77 -2.85
CA GLU A 558 25.06 18.01 -2.15
C GLU A 558 25.65 16.96 -3.09
N LEU A 559 26.85 16.47 -2.80
CA LEU A 559 27.53 15.47 -3.62
C LEU A 559 28.16 14.41 -2.75
N TYR A 560 27.94 13.15 -3.10
CA TYR A 560 28.45 11.99 -2.39
C TYR A 560 29.10 10.99 -3.31
N HIS A 561 30.08 10.23 -2.82
CA HIS A 561 30.73 9.15 -3.58
C HIS A 561 30.39 7.80 -2.91
N LEU A 562 29.29 7.19 -3.31
CA LEU A 562 28.70 6.00 -2.65
C LEU A 562 29.59 4.76 -2.66
N SER A 563 30.60 4.68 -3.55
CA SER A 563 31.58 3.59 -3.53
C SER A 563 32.60 3.74 -2.40
N LEU A 564 32.75 4.95 -1.82
CA LEU A 564 33.68 5.27 -0.72
C LEU A 564 32.94 5.71 0.55
N ASP A 565 31.73 6.20 0.39
CA ASP A 565 30.85 6.68 1.46
C ASP A 565 29.47 6.04 1.32
N TYR A 566 29.30 4.85 1.92
CA TYR A 566 28.10 4.02 1.77
C TYR A 566 26.82 4.73 2.23
N SER A 567 26.90 5.67 3.17
CA SER A 567 25.78 6.24 3.92
C SER A 567 25.49 7.72 3.64
N GLU A 568 26.18 8.34 2.67
CA GLU A 568 26.08 9.80 2.40
C GLU A 568 26.47 10.64 3.63
N ALA A 569 27.57 10.29 4.29
CA ALA A 569 28.02 10.97 5.51
C ALA A 569 28.87 12.22 5.21
N GLU A 570 29.51 12.31 4.05
CA GLU A 570 30.46 13.38 3.70
C GLU A 570 30.07 14.10 2.40
N ASN A 571 29.54 15.30 2.53
CA ASN A 571 29.22 16.15 1.37
C ASN A 571 30.49 16.70 0.70
N LEU A 572 30.74 16.26 -0.52
CA LEU A 572 31.91 16.58 -1.33
C LEU A 572 31.68 17.74 -2.32
N ALA A 573 30.53 18.40 -2.32
CA ALA A 573 30.14 19.40 -3.33
C ALA A 573 31.13 20.54 -3.46
N SER A 574 31.62 21.10 -2.34
CA SER A 574 32.53 22.22 -2.34
C SER A 574 33.91 21.92 -2.97
N GLY A 575 34.35 20.66 -2.85
CA GLY A 575 35.63 20.18 -3.40
C GLY A 575 35.56 19.70 -4.86
N ASN A 576 34.34 19.42 -5.38
CA ASN A 576 34.14 18.79 -6.68
C ASN A 576 33.07 19.49 -7.53
N PRO A 577 33.15 20.81 -7.76
CA PRO A 577 32.11 21.57 -8.46
C PRO A 577 31.87 21.12 -9.90
N ALA A 578 32.91 20.63 -10.59
CA ALA A 578 32.79 20.14 -11.97
C ALA A 578 31.95 18.83 -12.02
N LYS A 579 32.20 17.91 -11.08
CA LYS A 579 31.43 16.65 -10.99
C LYS A 579 29.99 16.92 -10.59
N LEU A 580 29.77 17.85 -9.67
CA LEU A 580 28.41 18.25 -9.28
C LEU A 580 27.65 18.81 -10.49
N PHE A 581 28.23 19.74 -11.23
CA PHE A 581 27.64 20.33 -12.44
C PHE A 581 27.31 19.28 -13.52
N GLU A 582 28.19 18.28 -13.71
CA GLU A 582 27.95 17.16 -14.62
C GLU A 582 26.66 16.40 -14.21
N LEU A 583 26.54 16.07 -12.92
CA LEU A 583 25.39 15.31 -12.39
C LEU A 583 24.08 16.13 -12.39
N GLU A 584 24.15 17.43 -12.11
CA GLU A 584 22.98 18.32 -12.25
C GLU A 584 22.44 18.33 -13.69
N LYS A 585 23.32 18.34 -14.69
CA LYS A 585 22.95 18.25 -16.11
C LYS A 585 22.35 16.89 -16.47
N LEU A 586 22.90 15.83 -15.89
CA LEU A 586 22.38 14.49 -16.09
C LEU A 586 20.98 14.35 -15.46
N PHE A 587 20.78 14.88 -14.25
CA PHE A 587 19.45 14.93 -13.64
C PHE A 587 18.45 15.66 -14.52
N ASP A 588 18.80 16.85 -15.04
CA ASP A 588 17.92 17.61 -15.93
C ASP A 588 17.53 16.84 -17.20
N SER A 589 18.47 16.06 -17.76
CA SER A 589 18.21 15.19 -18.90
C SER A 589 17.24 14.06 -18.57
N GLU A 590 17.49 13.35 -17.46
CA GLU A 590 16.63 12.24 -17.00
C GLU A 590 15.24 12.75 -16.58
N ALA A 591 15.17 13.90 -15.91
CA ALA A 591 13.93 14.53 -15.51
C ALA A 591 13.03 14.87 -16.72
N LYS A 592 13.62 15.40 -17.78
CA LYS A 592 12.89 15.69 -19.03
C LYS A 592 12.42 14.40 -19.73
N ARG A 593 13.27 13.38 -19.74
CA ARG A 593 12.96 12.08 -20.38
C ARG A 593 11.79 11.39 -19.71
N ASN A 594 11.68 11.52 -18.39
CA ASN A 594 10.73 10.79 -17.55
C ASN A 594 9.53 11.64 -17.08
N ASN A 595 9.28 12.83 -17.61
CA ASN A 595 8.17 13.72 -17.23
C ASN A 595 8.22 14.20 -15.75
N VAL A 596 9.40 14.32 -15.16
CA VAL A 596 9.55 14.76 -13.76
C VAL A 596 9.14 16.23 -13.57
N TYR A 597 9.31 17.06 -14.61
CA TYR A 597 8.93 18.46 -14.54
C TYR A 597 7.44 18.70 -14.81
N PRO A 598 6.84 19.68 -14.08
CA PRO A 598 7.43 20.59 -13.11
C PRO A 598 7.66 19.94 -11.76
N LEU A 599 8.72 20.32 -11.02
CA LEU A 599 8.88 19.92 -9.63
C LEU A 599 7.78 20.57 -8.78
N ASP A 600 7.04 19.76 -8.06
CA ASP A 600 5.95 20.24 -7.22
C ASP A 600 6.14 19.83 -5.75
N PRO A 601 6.61 20.75 -4.89
CA PRO A 601 6.86 20.46 -3.49
C PRO A 601 5.59 20.53 -2.61
N ARG A 602 4.42 20.79 -3.19
CA ARG A 602 3.18 20.90 -2.39
C ARG A 602 2.71 19.53 -1.92
N TRP A 603 2.18 19.51 -0.70
CA TRP A 603 1.50 18.36 -0.12
C TRP A 603 0.02 18.69 0.09
N GLY A 604 -0.86 17.94 -0.57
CA GLY A 604 -2.32 18.15 -0.50
C GLY A 604 -2.86 19.20 -1.48
N GLY A 605 -4.18 19.28 -1.55
CA GLY A 605 -4.92 20.31 -2.30
C GLY A 605 -4.79 20.23 -3.83
N ARG A 606 -4.43 19.09 -4.39
CA ARG A 606 -4.21 18.91 -5.83
C ARG A 606 -5.45 18.46 -6.58
N GLN A 607 -6.30 17.67 -5.96
CA GLN A 607 -7.55 17.20 -6.56
C GLN A 607 -8.74 18.04 -6.10
N ALA A 608 -9.65 18.28 -7.01
CA ALA A 608 -10.93 18.91 -6.70
C ALA A 608 -11.93 17.81 -6.32
N ARG A 609 -12.45 17.86 -5.12
CA ARG A 609 -13.60 17.05 -4.68
C ARG A 609 -14.85 17.42 -5.52
N PRO A 610 -15.87 16.56 -5.57
CA PRO A 610 -17.08 16.84 -6.34
C PRO A 610 -17.62 18.25 -6.10
N GLY A 611 -17.73 19.02 -7.16
CA GLY A 611 -18.26 20.36 -7.12
C GLY A 611 -19.78 20.35 -7.14
N GLY A 612 -20.40 21.31 -6.46
CA GLY A 612 -21.86 21.44 -6.40
C GLY A 612 -22.28 22.00 -5.04
N LYS A 613 -23.57 22.28 -4.89
CA LYS A 613 -24.15 22.75 -3.64
C LYS A 613 -25.32 21.90 -3.16
N HIS A 614 -25.81 21.02 -4.00
CA HIS A 614 -26.91 20.12 -3.70
C HIS A 614 -26.57 18.72 -4.20
N PHE A 615 -26.62 17.73 -3.31
CA PHE A 615 -26.34 16.34 -3.57
C PHE A 615 -27.47 15.50 -3.02
N VAL A 616 -27.84 14.44 -3.73
CA VAL A 616 -28.90 13.52 -3.36
C VAL A 616 -28.30 12.13 -3.25
N TYR A 617 -28.44 11.51 -2.09
CA TYR A 617 -27.97 10.17 -1.82
C TYR A 617 -29.14 9.22 -1.57
N TYR A 618 -28.95 7.97 -1.96
CA TYR A 618 -29.93 6.88 -1.76
C TYR A 618 -29.36 5.83 -0.81
N ALA A 619 -30.23 5.03 -0.21
CA ALA A 619 -29.82 3.94 0.66
C ALA A 619 -28.83 3.00 -0.06
N ARG A 620 -27.84 2.50 0.68
CA ARG A 620 -26.73 1.68 0.20
C ARG A 620 -25.71 2.44 -0.67
N THR A 621 -25.71 3.76 -0.68
CA THR A 621 -24.54 4.51 -1.07
C THR A 621 -23.58 4.47 0.12
N GLY A 622 -22.46 3.80 -0.02
CA GLY A 622 -21.47 3.64 1.05
C GLY A 622 -20.07 3.40 0.50
N HIS A 623 -19.11 3.29 1.40
CA HIS A 623 -17.69 3.11 1.07
C HIS A 623 -17.13 4.22 0.18
N LEU A 624 -17.62 5.47 0.35
CA LEU A 624 -17.10 6.61 -0.40
C LEU A 624 -15.97 7.28 0.40
N PHE A 625 -14.78 7.27 -0.15
CA PHE A 625 -13.65 7.98 0.43
C PHE A 625 -13.81 9.51 0.34
N VAL A 626 -13.07 10.22 1.16
CA VAL A 626 -13.14 11.69 1.28
C VAL A 626 -13.00 12.43 -0.06
N SER A 627 -12.22 11.89 -1.00
CA SER A 627 -12.05 12.45 -2.34
C SER A 627 -13.30 12.38 -3.22
N LEU A 628 -14.20 11.45 -2.93
CA LEU A 628 -15.45 11.25 -3.66
C LEU A 628 -16.65 11.98 -3.03
N THR A 629 -16.46 12.59 -1.86
CA THR A 629 -17.50 13.34 -1.15
C THR A 629 -17.39 14.85 -1.42
N PRO A 630 -18.49 15.60 -1.36
CA PRO A 630 -18.43 17.06 -1.50
C PRO A 630 -17.63 17.69 -0.34
N ALA A 631 -16.96 18.81 -0.62
CA ALA A 631 -16.24 19.56 0.41
C ALA A 631 -17.23 20.38 1.26
N TYR A 632 -17.89 19.76 2.22
CA TYR A 632 -18.82 20.42 3.16
C TYR A 632 -18.13 20.96 4.42
N GLU A 633 -16.90 20.50 4.72
CA GLU A 633 -16.11 21.00 5.83
C GLU A 633 -15.89 22.52 5.69
N ASN A 634 -15.90 23.23 6.79
CA ASN A 634 -15.76 24.69 6.82
C ASN A 634 -16.84 25.47 6.08
N HIS A 635 -18.00 24.84 5.80
CA HIS A 635 -19.17 25.48 5.20
C HIS A 635 -20.42 25.22 6.05
N SER A 636 -21.36 26.18 6.02
CA SER A 636 -22.70 25.91 6.50
C SER A 636 -23.37 24.89 5.58
N HIS A 637 -24.02 23.87 6.13
CA HIS A 637 -24.71 22.87 5.33
C HIS A 637 -25.95 22.33 6.05
N THR A 638 -26.80 21.67 5.28
CA THR A 638 -28.01 21.04 5.79
C THR A 638 -28.06 19.60 5.27
N ILE A 639 -28.24 18.65 6.15
CA ILE A 639 -28.53 17.26 5.82
C ILE A 639 -30.01 17.01 6.09
N THR A 640 -30.78 16.57 5.08
CA THR A 640 -32.20 16.27 5.22
C THR A 640 -32.47 14.83 4.81
N ALA A 641 -32.82 13.98 5.77
CA ALA A 641 -33.19 12.60 5.52
C ALA A 641 -34.72 12.45 5.44
N TRP A 642 -35.18 11.86 4.36
CA TRP A 642 -36.58 11.47 4.15
C TRP A 642 -36.71 9.96 4.39
N VAL A 643 -37.38 9.57 5.46
CA VAL A 643 -37.41 8.19 5.94
C VAL A 643 -38.82 7.71 6.25
N ASP A 644 -39.04 6.41 6.18
CA ASP A 644 -40.27 5.75 6.70
C ASP A 644 -39.89 4.86 7.89
N ILE A 645 -40.48 5.18 9.04
CA ILE A 645 -40.21 4.50 10.30
C ILE A 645 -41.12 3.28 10.42
N PRO A 646 -40.61 2.07 10.60
CA PRO A 646 -41.41 0.87 10.76
C PRO A 646 -42.17 0.86 12.07
N ARG A 647 -43.22 0.00 12.17
CA ARG A 647 -44.11 -0.07 13.34
C ARG A 647 -43.44 -0.52 14.63
N ASP A 648 -42.38 -1.27 14.52
CA ASP A 648 -41.57 -1.82 15.61
C ASP A 648 -40.39 -0.90 16.01
N GLY A 649 -40.39 0.33 15.50
CA GLY A 649 -39.31 1.29 15.66
C GLY A 649 -38.26 1.18 14.56
N GLY A 650 -37.52 2.26 14.31
CA GLY A 650 -36.48 2.28 13.34
C GLY A 650 -35.20 2.80 13.99
N ASP A 651 -34.23 1.92 14.19
CA ASP A 651 -32.89 2.28 14.64
C ASP A 651 -31.90 2.12 13.49
N GLY A 652 -30.80 2.85 13.55
CA GLY A 652 -29.71 2.76 12.59
C GLY A 652 -29.24 4.12 12.08
N VAL A 653 -28.15 4.10 11.34
CA VAL A 653 -27.54 5.29 10.78
C VAL A 653 -28.26 5.74 9.51
N LEU A 654 -28.46 7.03 9.37
CA LEU A 654 -28.97 7.66 8.16
C LEU A 654 -27.82 8.12 7.27
N MET A 655 -26.84 8.82 7.87
CA MET A 655 -25.65 9.32 7.18
C MET A 655 -24.50 9.42 8.17
N ALA A 656 -23.35 8.89 7.83
CA ALA A 656 -22.11 9.00 8.59
C ALA A 656 -20.94 9.40 7.70
N ASP A 657 -19.91 9.98 8.30
CA ASP A 657 -18.61 10.23 7.69
C ASP A 657 -17.53 10.11 8.75
N GLY A 658 -16.48 9.31 8.45
CA GLY A 658 -15.43 8.96 9.38
C GLY A 658 -15.84 7.89 10.38
N GLY A 659 -15.10 7.78 11.50
CA GLY A 659 -15.28 6.70 12.46
C GLY A 659 -14.93 7.09 13.91
N ASP A 660 -14.45 6.12 14.68
CA ASP A 660 -14.09 6.30 16.10
C ASP A 660 -12.97 7.35 16.29
N ALA A 661 -12.01 7.45 15.37
CA ALA A 661 -10.93 8.43 15.43
C ALA A 661 -11.38 9.88 15.17
N GLY A 662 -12.49 10.08 14.47
CA GLY A 662 -13.09 11.37 14.16
C GLY A 662 -14.17 11.23 13.09
N GLY A 663 -15.26 11.96 13.22
CA GLY A 663 -16.37 11.85 12.28
C GLY A 663 -17.66 12.57 12.72
N PHE A 664 -18.70 12.41 11.91
CA PHE A 664 -20.06 12.72 12.33
C PHE A 664 -21.02 11.59 11.94
N SER A 665 -22.12 11.48 12.66
CA SER A 665 -23.22 10.55 12.31
C SER A 665 -24.58 11.17 12.66
N LEU A 666 -25.48 11.12 11.68
CA LEU A 666 -26.92 11.36 11.83
C LEU A 666 -27.62 10.02 11.87
N TYR A 667 -28.25 9.66 12.98
CA TYR A 667 -28.79 8.32 13.22
C TYR A 667 -30.08 8.35 14.04
N ILE A 668 -30.75 7.21 14.12
CA ILE A 668 -31.86 6.97 15.03
C ILE A 668 -31.43 5.88 16.02
N LYS A 669 -31.61 6.12 17.30
CA LYS A 669 -31.33 5.15 18.37
C LYS A 669 -32.44 5.18 19.43
N ASP A 670 -32.90 4.00 19.82
CA ASP A 670 -34.05 3.87 20.73
C ASP A 670 -35.27 4.65 20.21
N GLY A 671 -35.47 4.67 18.88
CA GLY A 671 -36.50 5.39 18.16
C GLY A 671 -36.37 6.90 18.15
N LYS A 672 -35.25 7.46 18.60
CA LYS A 672 -35.00 8.92 18.69
C LYS A 672 -33.94 9.36 17.70
N PRO A 673 -34.22 10.35 16.83
CA PRO A 673 -33.20 10.97 16.01
C PRO A 673 -32.10 11.61 16.86
N ALA A 674 -30.87 11.40 16.45
CA ALA A 674 -29.70 11.94 17.11
C ALA A 674 -28.61 12.32 16.09
N TYR A 675 -27.71 13.19 16.49
CA TYR A 675 -26.52 13.56 15.76
C TYR A 675 -25.33 13.59 16.70
N THR A 676 -24.23 12.91 16.31
CA THR A 676 -22.96 12.93 17.02
C THR A 676 -21.90 13.57 16.13
N TYR A 677 -21.11 14.46 16.70
CA TYR A 677 -19.91 15.04 16.11
C TYR A 677 -18.70 14.67 16.98
N ASN A 678 -17.82 13.85 16.44
CA ASN A 678 -16.61 13.39 17.09
C ASN A 678 -15.40 14.23 16.60
N TYR A 679 -14.98 15.18 17.40
CA TYR A 679 -13.79 16.00 17.10
C TYR A 679 -12.54 15.27 17.62
N PHE A 680 -12.08 14.30 16.84
CA PHE A 680 -10.83 13.53 17.06
C PHE A 680 -10.70 12.94 18.47
N GLN A 681 -11.80 12.41 19.02
CA GLN A 681 -11.89 11.88 20.40
C GLN A 681 -11.57 12.91 21.52
N GLN A 682 -11.12 14.12 21.15
CA GLN A 682 -10.87 15.18 22.14
C GLN A 682 -12.17 15.80 22.65
N ARG A 683 -13.21 15.81 21.83
CA ARG A 683 -14.55 16.25 22.20
C ARG A 683 -15.61 15.55 21.37
N ILE A 684 -16.50 14.84 22.04
CA ILE A 684 -17.66 14.22 21.41
C ILE A 684 -18.90 15.01 21.83
N THR A 685 -19.65 15.56 20.86
CA THR A 685 -20.87 16.31 21.08
C THR A 685 -22.04 15.55 20.47
N THR A 686 -22.98 15.13 21.30
CA THR A 686 -24.20 14.43 20.86
C THR A 686 -25.43 15.26 21.21
N ILE A 687 -26.34 15.44 20.25
CA ILE A 687 -27.69 15.97 20.45
C ILE A 687 -28.72 14.94 20.04
N ALA A 688 -29.83 14.86 20.73
CA ALA A 688 -30.91 13.92 20.43
C ALA A 688 -32.29 14.56 20.65
N ALA A 689 -33.26 14.12 19.87
CA ALA A 689 -34.66 14.48 20.12
C ALA A 689 -35.15 13.90 21.45
N ALA A 690 -36.03 14.63 22.14
CA ALA A 690 -36.61 14.16 23.38
C ALA A 690 -37.63 13.01 23.14
N ASP A 691 -38.39 13.11 22.07
CA ASP A 691 -39.48 12.23 21.74
C ASP A 691 -39.06 11.13 20.72
N VAL A 692 -39.69 9.96 20.87
CA VAL A 692 -39.58 8.86 19.91
C VAL A 692 -40.40 9.18 18.66
N LEU A 693 -39.86 8.82 17.48
CA LEU A 693 -40.59 8.97 16.23
C LEU A 693 -41.81 8.06 16.15
N PRO A 694 -42.94 8.57 15.70
CA PRO A 694 -44.06 7.72 15.39
C PRO A 694 -43.77 6.89 14.11
N PRO A 695 -44.40 5.68 13.96
CA PRO A 695 -44.34 4.95 12.68
C PRO A 695 -44.87 5.76 11.50
N GLY A 696 -44.28 5.57 10.32
CA GLY A 696 -44.63 6.26 9.08
C GLY A 696 -43.61 7.28 8.62
N PRO A 697 -43.95 8.11 7.61
CA PRO A 697 -43.01 9.07 7.02
C PRO A 697 -42.53 10.11 8.02
N ALA A 698 -41.23 10.36 8.04
CA ALA A 698 -40.59 11.38 8.86
C ALA A 698 -39.52 12.13 8.06
N LYS A 699 -39.38 13.43 8.36
CA LYS A 699 -38.30 14.29 7.86
C LYS A 699 -37.38 14.63 9.00
N ILE A 700 -36.13 14.21 8.90
CA ILE A 700 -35.08 14.50 9.90
C ILE A 700 -34.07 15.41 9.27
N THR A 701 -33.86 16.60 9.86
CA THR A 701 -32.95 17.61 9.30
C THR A 701 -31.91 17.99 10.32
N LEU A 702 -30.63 17.94 9.91
CA LEU A 702 -29.53 18.58 10.64
C LEU A 702 -29.18 19.89 9.93
N GLN A 703 -29.21 21.00 10.64
CA GLN A 703 -28.66 22.27 10.19
C GLN A 703 -27.34 22.50 10.88
N PHE A 704 -26.28 22.70 10.07
CA PHE A 704 -24.93 23.00 10.52
C PHE A 704 -24.60 24.44 10.12
N ALA A 705 -24.69 25.37 11.07
CA ALA A 705 -24.42 26.80 10.86
C ALA A 705 -22.97 27.10 11.25
N TYR A 706 -22.08 27.11 10.24
CA TYR A 706 -20.65 27.40 10.40
C TYR A 706 -20.39 28.88 10.66
N ASP A 707 -19.44 29.23 11.55
CA ASP A 707 -19.17 30.61 11.94
C ASP A 707 -18.46 31.45 10.85
N GLY A 708 -17.96 30.81 9.80
CA GLY A 708 -17.31 31.47 8.67
C GLY A 708 -15.89 31.99 8.93
N ASN A 709 -15.31 32.68 7.92
CA ASN A 709 -14.02 33.36 7.99
C ASN A 709 -12.80 32.52 8.38
N GLY A 710 -12.57 31.41 7.69
CA GLY A 710 -11.38 30.53 7.81
C GLY A 710 -11.73 29.10 8.11
N VAL A 711 -10.73 28.24 8.26
CA VAL A 711 -10.90 26.82 8.50
C VAL A 711 -10.95 26.47 9.98
N GLY A 712 -11.68 25.40 10.34
CA GLY A 712 -11.74 24.87 11.70
C GLY A 712 -12.42 25.79 12.72
N LYS A 713 -13.32 26.67 12.28
CA LYS A 713 -14.09 27.57 13.19
C LYS A 713 -15.20 26.77 13.89
N GLY A 714 -15.89 27.43 14.80
CA GLY A 714 -17.02 26.83 15.47
C GLY A 714 -18.26 26.70 14.57
N ALA A 715 -19.26 25.97 15.04
CA ALA A 715 -20.55 25.88 14.41
C ALA A 715 -21.68 25.71 15.42
N THR A 716 -22.90 26.10 15.04
CA THR A 716 -24.11 25.76 15.79
C THR A 716 -24.81 24.64 15.01
N ILE A 717 -25.08 23.53 15.68
CA ILE A 717 -25.83 22.40 15.14
C ILE A 717 -27.24 22.39 15.68
N THR A 718 -28.24 22.21 14.81
CA THR A 718 -29.66 22.12 15.19
C THR A 718 -30.31 20.92 14.52
N LEU A 719 -30.85 20.01 15.32
CA LEU A 719 -31.63 18.86 14.86
C LEU A 719 -33.10 19.26 14.81
N LEU A 720 -33.75 19.01 13.65
CA LEU A 720 -35.18 19.22 13.48
C LEU A 720 -35.86 17.89 13.13
N VAL A 721 -37.08 17.73 13.61
CA VAL A 721 -37.97 16.63 13.27
C VAL A 721 -39.26 17.19 12.70
N ASN A 722 -39.59 16.85 11.45
CA ASN A 722 -40.75 17.39 10.74
C ASN A 722 -40.80 18.95 10.82
N ASP A 723 -39.65 19.57 10.50
CA ASP A 723 -39.42 21.01 10.51
C ASP A 723 -39.51 21.72 11.88
N LYS A 724 -39.60 20.95 12.96
CA LYS A 724 -39.63 21.51 14.33
C LYS A 724 -38.30 21.29 15.02
N PRO A 725 -37.66 22.34 15.60
CA PRO A 725 -36.44 22.17 16.35
C PRO A 725 -36.62 21.16 17.51
N ALA A 726 -35.76 20.19 17.59
CA ALA A 726 -35.77 19.12 18.60
C ALA A 726 -34.58 19.23 19.58
N ALA A 727 -33.39 19.62 19.08
CA ALA A 727 -32.20 19.81 19.92
C ALA A 727 -31.21 20.77 19.24
N THR A 728 -30.40 21.43 20.05
CA THR A 728 -29.36 22.35 19.56
C THR A 728 -28.11 22.24 20.43
N ALA A 729 -26.92 22.33 19.83
CA ALA A 729 -25.67 22.44 20.56
C ALA A 729 -24.67 23.36 19.83
N ARG A 730 -23.63 23.73 20.54
CA ARG A 730 -22.52 24.52 20.06
C ARG A 730 -21.28 23.65 19.91
N LEU A 731 -20.67 23.68 18.75
CA LEU A 731 -19.33 23.17 18.48
C LEU A 731 -18.36 24.35 18.54
N PRO A 732 -17.38 24.36 19.45
CA PRO A 732 -16.45 25.52 19.55
C PRO A 732 -15.40 25.50 18.42
N GLU A 733 -15.15 24.34 17.82
CA GLU A 733 -14.25 24.12 16.69
C GLU A 733 -14.72 22.92 15.87
N THR A 734 -14.29 22.85 14.60
CA THR A 734 -14.70 21.82 13.66
C THR A 734 -13.48 21.30 12.88
N VAL A 735 -13.66 20.17 12.17
CA VAL A 735 -12.64 19.59 11.31
C VAL A 735 -12.14 20.62 10.28
N ARG A 736 -10.82 20.60 10.02
CA ARG A 736 -10.18 21.55 9.10
C ARG A 736 -10.05 21.00 7.68
N THR A 737 -9.72 19.72 7.56
CA THR A 737 -9.39 19.10 6.27
C THR A 737 -10.30 17.90 5.98
N ALA A 738 -10.23 16.86 6.78
CA ALA A 738 -11.01 15.63 6.64
C ALA A 738 -11.14 14.94 8.00
N PHE A 739 -12.15 14.12 8.17
CA PHE A 739 -12.32 13.31 9.38
C PHE A 739 -11.43 12.10 9.41
N SER A 740 -11.31 11.40 8.25
CA SER A 740 -10.53 10.20 8.13
C SER A 740 -9.97 10.02 6.71
N PHE A 741 -8.88 9.24 6.58
CA PHE A 741 -8.40 8.65 5.34
C PHE A 741 -8.49 7.12 5.40
N GLU A 742 -9.00 6.55 6.49
CA GLU A 742 -9.14 5.13 6.77
C GLU A 742 -10.60 4.67 6.79
N GLU A 743 -11.51 5.61 6.94
CA GLU A 743 -12.95 5.43 7.08
C GLU A 743 -13.68 6.11 5.94
N THR A 744 -14.95 5.82 5.78
CA THR A 744 -15.74 6.22 4.63
C THR A 744 -16.95 7.09 4.99
N PHE A 745 -17.60 7.56 3.95
CA PHE A 745 -18.88 8.24 4.00
C PHE A 745 -19.97 7.25 3.59
N ASP A 746 -20.98 7.08 4.44
CA ASP A 746 -21.97 6.03 4.33
C ASP A 746 -23.41 6.54 4.48
N ILE A 747 -24.35 5.90 3.76
CA ILE A 747 -25.78 6.18 3.79
C ILE A 747 -26.57 4.93 4.14
N GLY A 748 -27.29 5.01 5.26
CA GLY A 748 -28.16 3.94 5.75
C GLY A 748 -27.46 2.95 6.66
N GLU A 749 -26.18 3.10 6.86
CA GLU A 749 -25.38 2.36 7.84
C GLU A 749 -24.13 3.16 8.22
N ASP A 750 -23.31 2.65 9.11
CA ASP A 750 -21.98 3.15 9.45
C ASP A 750 -21.06 1.94 9.42
N THR A 751 -20.17 1.86 8.43
CA THR A 751 -19.27 0.75 8.21
C THR A 751 -17.96 0.94 9.01
N ALA A 752 -17.06 -0.04 8.97
CA ALA A 752 -15.80 -0.01 9.71
C ALA A 752 -15.97 0.34 11.20
N SER A 753 -15.56 1.52 11.69
CA SER A 753 -15.66 1.87 13.11
C SER A 753 -16.77 2.90 13.39
N ALA A 754 -17.42 2.77 14.55
CA ALA A 754 -18.58 3.59 14.87
C ALA A 754 -18.22 5.03 15.26
N VAL A 755 -18.82 6.04 14.60
CA VAL A 755 -18.72 7.44 15.01
C VAL A 755 -19.45 7.75 16.29
N GLY A 756 -20.61 7.13 16.48
CA GLY A 756 -21.55 7.45 17.56
C GLY A 756 -21.62 6.39 18.67
N PRO A 757 -22.49 6.56 19.66
CA PRO A 757 -22.64 5.62 20.79
C PRO A 757 -23.46 4.36 20.40
N TYR A 758 -23.09 3.68 19.34
CA TYR A 758 -23.64 2.42 18.84
C TYR A 758 -22.51 1.47 18.47
N GLN A 759 -22.82 0.29 17.96
CA GLN A 759 -21.84 -0.65 17.40
C GLN A 759 -21.98 -0.69 15.89
N SER A 760 -20.86 -0.60 15.17
CA SER A 760 -20.80 -0.77 13.74
C SER A 760 -20.74 -2.28 13.37
N PRO A 761 -21.32 -2.69 12.21
CA PRO A 761 -22.22 -1.87 11.40
C PRO A 761 -23.55 -1.61 12.12
N PHE A 762 -24.17 -0.44 11.89
CA PHE A 762 -25.45 -0.08 12.47
C PHE A 762 -26.47 0.30 11.37
N PRO A 763 -26.95 -0.71 10.61
CA PRO A 763 -27.83 -0.47 9.48
C PRO A 763 -29.20 0.05 9.94
N PHE A 764 -29.74 1.01 9.19
CA PHE A 764 -31.07 1.55 9.43
C PHE A 764 -32.15 0.50 9.10
N THR A 765 -32.98 0.19 10.07
CA THR A 765 -34.01 -0.85 9.94
C THR A 765 -35.29 -0.38 9.26
N GLY A 766 -35.46 0.93 9.03
CA GLY A 766 -36.54 1.51 8.21
C GLY A 766 -36.18 1.60 6.73
N SER A 767 -36.86 2.49 6.00
CA SER A 767 -36.51 2.81 4.62
C SER A 767 -36.12 4.28 4.46
N ILE A 768 -35.07 4.53 3.67
CA ILE A 768 -34.64 5.86 3.28
C ILE A 768 -35.13 6.10 1.86
N GLU A 769 -35.97 7.12 1.69
CA GLU A 769 -36.38 7.57 0.36
C GLU A 769 -35.20 8.22 -0.35
N HIS A 770 -34.58 9.21 0.28
CA HIS A 770 -33.32 9.85 -0.11
C HIS A 770 -32.81 10.73 1.03
N ILE A 771 -31.57 11.18 0.89
CA ILE A 771 -30.95 12.17 1.77
C ILE A 771 -30.40 13.30 0.94
N ASP A 772 -30.82 14.52 1.21
CA ASP A 772 -30.28 15.74 0.62
C ASP A 772 -29.13 16.28 1.47
N LEU A 773 -28.02 16.63 0.82
CA LEU A 773 -26.93 17.43 1.40
C LEU A 773 -26.86 18.76 0.64
N ASP A 774 -27.25 19.83 1.31
CA ASP A 774 -27.20 21.21 0.80
C ASP A 774 -26.05 21.96 1.42
N ILE A 775 -25.08 22.43 0.61
CA ILE A 775 -23.90 23.15 1.06
C ILE A 775 -24.11 24.64 0.82
N GLY A 776 -24.06 25.40 1.91
CA GLY A 776 -24.15 26.87 1.90
C GLY A 776 -22.91 27.55 1.31
N PRO A 777 -22.96 28.88 1.20
CA PRO A 777 -21.83 29.67 0.71
C PRO A 777 -20.64 29.66 1.67
#